data_b617944ab73e2cddf74d8c902d030c07
#
_entry.id   b617944ab73e2cddf74d8c902d030c07
#
_cell.length_a   1.000
_cell.length_b   1.000
_cell.length_c   1.000
_cell.angle_alpha   90.00
_cell.angle_beta   90.00
_cell.angle_gamma   90.00
#
_symmetry.space_group_name_H-M   'P 1'
#
loop_
_entity.id
_entity.type
_entity.pdbx_description
1 polymer ?
#
loop_
_entity_poly.entity_id
_entity_poly.type
_entity_poly.pdbx_seq_one_letter_code
_entity_poly.pdbx_strand_id
1 'polypeptide(L)'
;MEVHRVRSIDWKPACVVALATSVDGTQVAVAREDGSIEIWKVAPGSVGWHCQLTITGRRNDYVISSLVWCRGSSASGRLLSACLDGTISEWDLFSLQQKTVVESFGGSIWQMAVEPLTESRETYSTKNNDDDDEKENGVSASSSESDSDQEEDNLVEQRIAVACDDGCVRIYVVCDSEDDIAYYKSFPRVKGRILSVAWSIDAKRIFAGGSDGDGTLVSGDSTGTTQFWDSQQGTQLQARTYHKGDVLALASTPNGQGVFSAGSDGQVAHYKFVSGTTKSSSDSFEGLAAGARDSWVFVGSKRVHTHDVRALTLAMPLIFEKGEFLGEPTNKERGYRRPAGLDYRKWAIPGVPMLISGGNDAKLFAYPANRFLDFNPHDICPAPQRVFVQVARKPKIGEGPIMMIQYSSWLDVSMTKISTDLEVGKRKSRDFDSEDNVKKQSCTLPESVGHQSGRYFRDNRRANSLVKGTPPTLLATIKCKKSQHIICSAMSESGHLIAFSDRIKPHLYKLKFDSSTGSNVGEDSWRLKKKSLPEGLSASHSMVFSADSTRLIIACNDGKIHVVDVDSLELLHTFDPFIEDIMEHAMPRPPITRLCTSGDGQWLAAINCYGDVNIFNLEILRQHWYISRLDGCSVTAAGFHPSSGNVLVVTTSSNHVYVLDVDAKQLGEWSKRYTSGLPRRFLEFPGEVIGLSFPPSPKATSVIVHSSKAMCLIDFGKPVNQDDNDLRNGETITFEKLGSANHDLANGDEKPSNGKLKYKPVFSDKNFVILPLRYPVHFLTHLSERTILIVEKPWVDVLQKFKAPVFRHVFGT
;
A
#
# COMPACT_ATOMS: atom_id res chain seq x y z
N MET A 1 28.65 5.81 10.32
CA MET A 1 27.97 5.76 9.02
C MET A 1 27.50 7.17 8.72
N GLU A 2 27.90 7.73 7.59
CA GLU A 2 27.46 9.04 7.13
C GLU A 2 26.13 8.90 6.40
N VAL A 3 25.23 9.89 6.57
CA VAL A 3 23.88 9.83 5.99
C VAL A 3 23.66 11.07 5.14
N HIS A 4 23.56 10.89 3.81
CA HIS A 4 23.12 11.92 2.89
C HIS A 4 21.62 11.90 2.73
N ARG A 5 20.96 13.05 2.89
CA ARG A 5 19.50 13.16 2.81
C ARG A 5 19.08 14.04 1.64
N VAL A 6 18.25 13.49 0.77
CA VAL A 6 17.61 14.21 -0.33
C VAL A 6 16.13 14.42 0.01
N ARG A 7 15.70 15.70 0.03
CA ARG A 7 14.31 16.12 0.33
C ARG A 7 13.65 16.90 -0.80
N SER A 8 14.44 17.21 -1.83
CA SER A 8 14.02 18.00 -3.00
C SER A 8 13.25 17.19 -4.04
N ILE A 9 12.42 16.23 -3.59
CA ILE A 9 11.54 15.45 -4.48
C ILE A 9 10.18 16.12 -4.63
N ASP A 10 9.59 16.01 -5.83
CA ASP A 10 8.24 16.49 -6.11
C ASP A 10 7.22 15.38 -5.85
N TRP A 11 7.08 14.98 -4.58
CA TRP A 11 6.09 14.01 -4.16
C TRP A 11 4.77 14.69 -3.86
N LYS A 12 3.73 14.28 -4.59
CA LYS A 12 2.34 14.71 -4.42
C LYS A 12 1.44 13.52 -4.72
N PRO A 13 1.08 12.72 -3.70
CA PRO A 13 0.16 11.61 -3.90
C PRO A 13 -1.25 12.11 -4.22
N ALA A 14 -1.99 11.37 -5.01
CA ALA A 14 -3.36 11.67 -5.37
C ALA A 14 -4.33 11.33 -4.22
N CYS A 15 -5.40 12.09 -4.08
CA CYS A 15 -6.45 11.89 -3.09
C CYS A 15 -7.15 10.53 -3.31
N VAL A 16 -7.66 9.94 -2.23
CA VAL A 16 -8.53 8.76 -2.31
C VAL A 16 -9.95 9.20 -2.62
N VAL A 17 -10.55 8.63 -3.65
CA VAL A 17 -11.90 9.01 -4.12
C VAL A 17 -12.94 7.93 -3.88
N ALA A 18 -12.57 6.65 -3.98
CA ALA A 18 -13.47 5.52 -3.74
C ALA A 18 -12.72 4.32 -3.14
N LEU A 19 -13.45 3.51 -2.38
CA LEU A 19 -13.00 2.26 -1.77
C LEU A 19 -14.05 1.17 -2.02
N ALA A 20 -13.59 -0.04 -2.32
CA ALA A 20 -14.46 -1.21 -2.42
C ALA A 20 -13.72 -2.45 -1.92
N THR A 21 -14.42 -3.29 -1.18
CA THR A 21 -13.90 -4.57 -0.67
C THR A 21 -14.32 -5.71 -1.60
N SER A 22 -13.40 -6.65 -1.85
CA SER A 22 -13.65 -7.83 -2.68
C SER A 22 -14.74 -8.73 -2.09
N VAL A 23 -15.30 -9.61 -2.92
CA VAL A 23 -16.42 -10.50 -2.52
C VAL A 23 -16.03 -11.38 -1.34
N ASP A 24 -14.79 -11.88 -1.31
CA ASP A 24 -14.24 -12.69 -0.22
C ASP A 24 -13.79 -11.86 1.01
N GLY A 25 -13.89 -10.53 0.94
CA GLY A 25 -13.47 -9.64 2.02
C GLY A 25 -11.96 -9.45 2.21
N THR A 26 -11.12 -10.09 1.38
CA THR A 26 -9.67 -10.18 1.61
C THR A 26 -8.86 -9.09 0.95
N GLN A 27 -9.45 -8.41 -0.03
CA GLN A 27 -8.81 -7.33 -0.79
C GLN A 27 -9.64 -6.06 -0.74
N VAL A 28 -8.97 -4.93 -0.80
CA VAL A 28 -9.56 -3.60 -0.90
C VAL A 28 -9.01 -2.88 -2.11
N ALA A 29 -9.89 -2.55 -3.04
CA ALA A 29 -9.57 -1.67 -4.15
C ALA A 29 -9.69 -0.20 -3.71
N VAL A 30 -8.69 0.58 -4.03
CA VAL A 30 -8.58 2.01 -3.72
C VAL A 30 -8.44 2.78 -5.01
N ALA A 31 -9.43 3.60 -5.36
CA ALA A 31 -9.31 4.54 -6.47
C ALA A 31 -8.77 5.88 -6.01
N ARG A 32 -7.90 6.46 -6.82
CA ARG A 32 -7.32 7.77 -6.57
C ARG A 32 -7.73 8.80 -7.62
N GLU A 33 -7.61 10.08 -7.28
CA GLU A 33 -7.99 11.22 -8.14
C GLU A 33 -7.25 11.24 -9.49
N ASP A 34 -6.05 10.64 -9.57
CA ASP A 34 -5.28 10.50 -10.80
C ASP A 34 -5.74 9.33 -11.69
N GLY A 35 -6.85 8.68 -11.32
CA GLY A 35 -7.41 7.52 -12.02
C GLY A 35 -6.64 6.21 -11.76
N SER A 36 -5.64 6.19 -10.89
CA SER A 36 -4.96 4.96 -10.50
C SER A 36 -5.80 4.13 -9.55
N ILE A 37 -5.65 2.81 -9.64
CA ILE A 37 -6.27 1.83 -8.74
C ILE A 37 -5.18 1.05 -8.02
N GLU A 38 -5.28 0.98 -6.71
CA GLU A 38 -4.42 0.15 -5.86
C GLU A 38 -5.23 -1.01 -5.29
N ILE A 39 -4.67 -2.21 -5.32
CA ILE A 39 -5.26 -3.40 -4.68
C ILE A 39 -4.46 -3.69 -3.42
N TRP A 40 -5.12 -3.54 -2.28
CA TRP A 40 -4.55 -3.78 -0.96
C TRP A 40 -5.03 -5.11 -0.42
N LYS A 41 -4.10 -5.96 -0.02
CA LYS A 41 -4.39 -7.23 0.63
C LYS A 41 -4.50 -7.02 2.14
N VAL A 42 -5.60 -7.52 2.70
CA VAL A 42 -5.83 -7.52 4.14
C VAL A 42 -5.33 -8.85 4.68
N ALA A 43 -4.26 -8.83 5.45
CA ALA A 43 -3.68 -10.04 6.01
C ALA A 43 -3.47 -9.87 7.53
N PRO A 44 -3.68 -10.92 8.34
CA PRO A 44 -3.28 -10.90 9.72
C PRO A 44 -1.76 -10.86 9.82
N GLY A 45 -1.22 -10.16 10.80
CA GLY A 45 0.22 -10.10 11.04
C GLY A 45 0.70 -8.75 11.49
N SER A 46 2.03 -8.60 11.57
CA SER A 46 2.65 -7.40 12.14
C SER A 46 2.43 -6.14 11.32
N VAL A 47 2.29 -6.30 10.02
CA VAL A 47 2.05 -5.19 9.10
C VAL A 47 0.57 -5.11 8.72
N GLY A 48 -0.08 -6.25 8.52
CA GLY A 48 -1.52 -6.40 8.29
C GLY A 48 -2.01 -5.91 6.92
N TRP A 49 -1.21 -5.15 6.18
CA TRP A 49 -1.63 -4.46 4.95
C TRP A 49 -0.50 -4.43 3.94
N HIS A 50 -0.79 -4.86 2.73
CA HIS A 50 0.16 -4.88 1.62
C HIS A 50 -0.49 -4.40 0.34
N CYS A 51 0.11 -3.41 -0.33
CA CYS A 51 -0.29 -3.02 -1.67
C CYS A 51 0.25 -4.04 -2.68
N GLN A 52 -0.62 -4.95 -3.11
CA GLN A 52 -0.28 -6.05 -3.99
C GLN A 52 -0.06 -5.58 -5.43
N LEU A 53 -0.94 -4.70 -5.91
CA LEU A 53 -0.96 -4.20 -7.27
C LEU A 53 -1.22 -2.70 -7.30
N THR A 54 -0.66 -2.02 -8.29
CA THR A 54 -1.02 -0.65 -8.65
C THR A 54 -1.22 -0.57 -10.15
N ILE A 55 -2.43 -0.20 -10.57
CA ILE A 55 -2.79 0.01 -11.97
C ILE A 55 -2.81 1.51 -12.23
N THR A 56 -2.01 1.98 -13.18
CA THR A 56 -1.93 3.41 -13.49
C THR A 56 -3.18 3.88 -14.25
N GLY A 57 -3.69 5.06 -13.91
CA GLY A 57 -4.85 5.67 -14.57
C GLY A 57 -4.64 5.98 -16.05
N ARG A 58 -5.75 6.12 -16.78
CA ARG A 58 -5.71 6.29 -18.24
C ARG A 58 -5.43 7.73 -18.69
N ARG A 59 -5.98 8.74 -17.99
CA ARG A 59 -5.84 10.18 -18.27
C ARG A 59 -6.18 11.01 -17.03
N ASN A 60 -5.65 12.21 -16.95
CA ASN A 60 -5.99 13.17 -15.89
C ASN A 60 -7.48 13.59 -15.89
N ASP A 61 -8.20 13.37 -16.98
CA ASP A 61 -9.62 13.73 -17.14
C ASP A 61 -10.57 12.58 -16.76
N TYR A 62 -10.01 11.40 -16.45
CA TYR A 62 -10.77 10.20 -16.09
C TYR A 62 -10.94 10.13 -14.58
N VAL A 63 -12.04 10.70 -14.08
CA VAL A 63 -12.32 10.75 -12.64
C VAL A 63 -13.21 9.58 -12.24
N ILE A 64 -12.62 8.61 -11.54
CA ILE A 64 -13.38 7.51 -10.94
C ILE A 64 -14.26 8.10 -9.83
N SER A 65 -15.55 7.78 -9.86
CA SER A 65 -16.52 8.19 -8.83
C SER A 65 -16.87 7.06 -7.87
N SER A 66 -16.88 5.82 -8.35
CA SER A 66 -17.25 4.65 -7.56
C SER A 66 -16.50 3.41 -7.99
N LEU A 67 -16.28 2.51 -7.05
CA LEU A 67 -15.75 1.17 -7.23
C LEU A 67 -16.70 0.14 -6.66
N VAL A 68 -16.83 -1.01 -7.32
CA VAL A 68 -17.55 -2.17 -6.79
C VAL A 68 -16.87 -3.46 -7.21
N TRP A 69 -17.03 -4.50 -6.39
CA TRP A 69 -16.65 -5.86 -6.72
C TRP A 69 -17.91 -6.69 -6.97
N CYS A 70 -17.93 -7.39 -8.09
CA CYS A 70 -18.99 -8.32 -8.45
C CYS A 70 -18.47 -9.75 -8.38
N ARG A 71 -19.36 -10.73 -8.35
CA ARG A 71 -18.97 -12.13 -8.52
C ARG A 71 -18.21 -12.32 -9.83
N GLY A 72 -17.38 -13.34 -9.87
CA GLY A 72 -16.61 -13.77 -11.03
C GLY A 72 -16.00 -15.14 -10.76
N SER A 73 -15.29 -15.67 -11.73
CA SER A 73 -14.61 -16.96 -11.62
C SER A 73 -13.55 -17.02 -10.50
N SER A 74 -13.00 -15.87 -10.08
CA SER A 74 -12.07 -15.79 -8.95
C SER A 74 -12.80 -15.56 -7.63
N ALA A 75 -12.24 -16.07 -6.51
CA ALA A 75 -12.81 -15.87 -5.17
C ALA A 75 -12.93 -14.39 -4.78
N SER A 76 -12.02 -13.53 -5.23
CA SER A 76 -12.08 -12.08 -5.00
C SER A 76 -13.11 -11.37 -5.87
N GLY A 77 -13.54 -11.98 -6.98
CA GLY A 77 -14.52 -11.43 -7.92
C GLY A 77 -13.91 -10.55 -9.02
N ARG A 78 -14.78 -9.79 -9.70
CA ARG A 78 -14.47 -8.85 -10.79
C ARG A 78 -14.56 -7.42 -10.28
N LEU A 79 -13.57 -6.59 -10.59
CA LEU A 79 -13.52 -5.19 -10.17
C LEU A 79 -14.07 -4.27 -11.26
N LEU A 80 -15.08 -3.50 -10.90
CA LEU A 80 -15.69 -2.50 -11.78
C LEU A 80 -15.51 -1.09 -11.19
N SER A 81 -15.32 -0.12 -12.08
CA SER A 81 -15.29 1.30 -11.75
C SER A 81 -16.33 2.08 -12.56
N ALA A 82 -16.95 3.06 -11.95
CA ALA A 82 -17.72 4.09 -12.62
C ALA A 82 -16.98 5.41 -12.66
N CYS A 83 -17.25 6.20 -13.69
CA CYS A 83 -16.59 7.48 -13.89
C CYS A 83 -17.58 8.62 -14.10
N LEU A 84 -17.13 9.85 -13.83
CA LEU A 84 -17.94 11.05 -14.06
C LEU A 84 -18.15 11.37 -15.54
N ASP A 85 -17.46 10.70 -16.47
CA ASP A 85 -17.72 10.77 -17.90
C ASP A 85 -18.90 9.89 -18.36
N GLY A 86 -19.48 9.12 -17.43
CA GLY A 86 -20.60 8.23 -17.71
C GLY A 86 -20.18 6.82 -18.12
N THR A 87 -18.92 6.45 -18.00
CA THR A 87 -18.43 5.11 -18.34
C THR A 87 -18.39 4.19 -17.14
N ILE A 88 -18.68 2.89 -17.37
CA ILE A 88 -18.44 1.78 -16.46
C ILE A 88 -17.35 0.94 -17.08
N SER A 89 -16.31 0.61 -16.29
CA SER A 89 -15.16 -0.13 -16.79
C SER A 89 -14.80 -1.29 -15.87
N GLU A 90 -14.50 -2.43 -16.48
CA GLU A 90 -13.94 -3.58 -15.81
C GLU A 90 -12.40 -3.54 -15.86
N TRP A 91 -11.76 -3.97 -14.76
CA TRP A 91 -10.33 -3.99 -14.60
C TRP A 91 -9.80 -5.41 -14.56
N ASP A 92 -8.99 -5.74 -15.54
CA ASP A 92 -8.24 -6.99 -15.53
C ASP A 92 -7.01 -6.85 -14.61
N LEU A 93 -7.01 -7.61 -13.53
CA LEU A 93 -5.93 -7.60 -12.54
C LEU A 93 -4.69 -8.40 -12.98
N PHE A 94 -4.78 -9.16 -14.08
CA PHE A 94 -3.65 -9.89 -14.65
C PHE A 94 -2.89 -9.06 -15.68
N SER A 95 -3.59 -8.53 -16.67
CA SER A 95 -2.95 -7.65 -17.66
C SER A 95 -2.73 -6.22 -17.13
N LEU A 96 -3.29 -5.89 -15.97
CA LEU A 96 -3.27 -4.56 -15.33
C LEU A 96 -3.82 -3.48 -16.27
N GLN A 97 -4.88 -3.82 -16.99
CA GLN A 97 -5.54 -2.94 -17.95
C GLN A 97 -7.06 -2.91 -17.77
N GLN A 98 -7.66 -1.92 -18.35
CA GLN A 98 -9.10 -1.83 -18.54
C GLN A 98 -9.54 -2.82 -19.60
N LYS A 99 -10.43 -3.76 -19.25
CA LYS A 99 -10.90 -4.83 -20.14
C LYS A 99 -12.11 -4.37 -20.95
N THR A 100 -13.17 -3.95 -20.28
CA THR A 100 -14.44 -3.58 -20.91
C THR A 100 -14.82 -2.16 -20.52
N VAL A 101 -15.38 -1.41 -21.43
CA VAL A 101 -15.91 -0.06 -21.19
C VAL A 101 -17.33 0.00 -21.75
N VAL A 102 -18.30 0.23 -20.86
CA VAL A 102 -19.71 0.41 -21.20
C VAL A 102 -20.09 1.86 -20.95
N GLU A 103 -20.72 2.52 -21.92
CA GLU A 103 -21.23 3.87 -21.77
C GLU A 103 -22.65 3.85 -21.16
N SER A 104 -22.84 4.60 -20.10
CA SER A 104 -24.15 4.87 -19.53
C SER A 104 -24.76 6.06 -20.26
N PHE A 105 -25.95 5.89 -20.83
CA PHE A 105 -26.66 6.97 -21.51
C PHE A 105 -27.18 8.08 -20.58
N GLY A 106 -26.84 8.07 -19.30
CA GLY A 106 -27.36 8.95 -18.25
C GLY A 106 -26.44 10.11 -17.84
N GLY A 107 -25.38 10.36 -18.56
CA GLY A 107 -24.37 11.35 -18.13
C GLY A 107 -23.50 10.83 -16.99
N SER A 108 -23.00 11.72 -16.12
CA SER A 108 -22.09 11.36 -15.04
C SER A 108 -22.69 10.31 -14.10
N ILE A 109 -21.88 9.31 -13.76
CA ILE A 109 -22.22 8.30 -12.77
C ILE A 109 -21.60 8.73 -11.42
N TRP A 110 -22.42 8.77 -10.38
CA TRP A 110 -21.99 9.19 -9.04
C TRP A 110 -21.64 8.03 -8.15
N GLN A 111 -22.45 6.96 -8.17
CA GLN A 111 -22.23 5.76 -7.36
C GLN A 111 -22.80 4.52 -8.04
N MET A 112 -22.17 3.39 -7.76
CA MET A 112 -22.67 2.05 -8.07
C MET A 112 -22.89 1.26 -6.79
N ALA A 113 -23.87 0.35 -6.81
CA ALA A 113 -24.11 -0.62 -5.77
C ALA A 113 -24.41 -1.98 -6.39
N VAL A 114 -23.83 -3.03 -5.80
CA VAL A 114 -24.00 -4.42 -6.25
C VAL A 114 -25.11 -5.07 -5.47
N GLU A 115 -25.92 -5.87 -6.17
CA GLU A 115 -26.97 -6.71 -5.56
C GLU A 115 -26.35 -7.66 -4.53
N PRO A 116 -26.84 -7.68 -3.26
CA PRO A 116 -26.33 -8.59 -2.26
C PRO A 116 -26.69 -10.04 -2.60
N LEU A 117 -25.83 -10.96 -2.19
CA LEU A 117 -26.01 -12.39 -2.40
C LEU A 117 -27.02 -12.89 -1.36
N THR A 118 -28.16 -13.38 -1.81
CA THR A 118 -29.17 -14.01 -0.95
C THR A 118 -29.02 -15.53 -1.01
N GLU A 119 -28.89 -16.18 0.15
CA GLU A 119 -28.73 -17.65 0.29
C GLU A 119 -29.90 -18.45 -0.35
N SER A 120 -31.03 -17.79 -0.63
CA SER A 120 -32.22 -18.42 -1.21
C SER A 120 -32.08 -18.81 -2.68
N ARG A 121 -31.04 -18.40 -3.39
CA ARG A 121 -30.80 -18.84 -4.78
C ARG A 121 -29.98 -20.13 -4.90
N GLU A 122 -29.25 -20.53 -3.87
CA GLU A 122 -28.47 -21.78 -3.88
C GLU A 122 -29.33 -23.03 -3.61
N THR A 123 -30.56 -22.85 -3.13
CA THR A 123 -31.42 -23.98 -2.72
C THR A 123 -32.38 -24.49 -3.81
N TYR A 124 -32.45 -23.88 -4.98
CA TYR A 124 -33.36 -24.34 -6.04
C TYR A 124 -32.79 -25.42 -6.96
N SER A 125 -31.52 -25.76 -6.85
CA SER A 125 -30.90 -26.83 -7.65
C SER A 125 -30.73 -28.17 -6.94
N THR A 126 -31.18 -28.32 -5.66
CA THR A 126 -30.98 -29.56 -4.89
C THR A 126 -32.28 -30.16 -4.28
N LYS A 127 -33.46 -29.73 -4.70
CA LYS A 127 -34.72 -30.33 -4.23
C LYS A 127 -35.61 -30.74 -5.38
N ASN A 128 -35.22 -31.78 -6.08
CA ASN A 128 -36.15 -32.66 -6.80
C ASN A 128 -35.50 -34.04 -6.96
N ASN A 129 -35.26 -34.75 -5.88
CA ASN A 129 -35.16 -36.21 -5.83
C ASN A 129 -35.23 -36.61 -4.36
N ASP A 130 -36.41 -36.72 -3.85
CA ASP A 130 -36.78 -37.69 -2.80
C ASP A 130 -38.29 -37.53 -2.56
N ASP A 131 -38.95 -38.57 -2.84
CA ASP A 131 -40.28 -39.07 -2.49
C ASP A 131 -41.10 -39.43 -3.73
N ASP A 132 -41.12 -40.71 -4.07
CA ASP A 132 -42.29 -41.56 -3.94
C ASP A 132 -41.98 -42.96 -4.42
N ASP A 133 -42.16 -43.85 -3.48
CA ASP A 133 -42.20 -45.32 -3.58
C ASP A 133 -43.39 -45.83 -4.37
N GLU A 134 -43.15 -47.02 -4.95
CA GLU A 134 -44.12 -48.14 -5.24
C GLU A 134 -44.93 -48.12 -6.53
N LYS A 135 -44.58 -49.04 -7.38
CA LYS A 135 -45.27 -50.20 -7.89
C LYS A 135 -45.23 -50.48 -9.39
N GLU A 136 -44.63 -51.65 -9.66
CA GLU A 136 -44.99 -52.73 -10.56
C GLU A 136 -45.27 -52.54 -12.07
N ASN A 137 -44.46 -53.32 -12.79
CA ASN A 137 -44.78 -54.17 -13.97
C ASN A 137 -45.06 -53.55 -15.35
N GLY A 138 -44.14 -53.96 -16.24
CA GLY A 138 -44.58 -54.33 -17.57
C GLY A 138 -43.81 -53.89 -18.79
N VAL A 139 -42.82 -54.71 -19.19
CA VAL A 139 -42.56 -55.12 -20.56
C VAL A 139 -42.32 -54.11 -21.70
N SER A 140 -41.02 -54.13 -22.13
CA SER A 140 -40.52 -54.05 -23.52
C SER A 140 -40.88 -52.87 -24.47
N ALA A 141 -39.88 -52.17 -24.91
CA ALA A 141 -39.31 -52.21 -26.26
C ALA A 141 -38.43 -50.99 -26.53
N SER A 142 -37.22 -51.28 -26.98
CA SER A 142 -36.28 -50.50 -27.73
C SER A 142 -36.68 -49.23 -28.47
N SER A 143 -36.02 -48.15 -28.22
CA SER A 143 -35.44 -47.30 -29.27
C SER A 143 -34.39 -46.33 -28.67
N SER A 144 -33.23 -46.38 -29.20
CA SER A 144 -32.08 -45.52 -28.96
C SER A 144 -32.39 -44.10 -29.46
N GLU A 145 -32.42 -43.14 -28.56
CA GLU A 145 -32.15 -41.74 -28.91
C GLU A 145 -31.18 -41.21 -27.87
N SER A 146 -30.05 -40.78 -28.38
CA SER A 146 -28.99 -40.13 -27.65
C SER A 146 -29.42 -38.73 -27.24
N ASP A 147 -29.94 -38.54 -26.05
CA ASP A 147 -30.04 -37.24 -25.45
C ASP A 147 -28.67 -36.86 -24.88
N SER A 148 -28.04 -35.92 -25.59
CA SER A 148 -26.92 -35.17 -25.04
C SER A 148 -27.47 -34.32 -23.91
N ASP A 149 -27.21 -34.75 -22.67
CA ASP A 149 -27.39 -33.90 -21.50
C ASP A 149 -26.51 -32.66 -21.66
N GLN A 150 -27.08 -31.60 -22.19
CA GLN A 150 -26.54 -30.26 -22.01
C GLN A 150 -26.72 -29.92 -20.52
N GLU A 151 -25.63 -30.06 -19.76
CA GLU A 151 -25.50 -29.36 -18.51
C GLU A 151 -25.69 -27.86 -18.81
N GLU A 152 -26.90 -27.34 -18.59
CA GLU A 152 -27.12 -25.90 -18.53
C GLU A 152 -26.28 -25.37 -17.36
N ASP A 153 -25.07 -24.92 -17.66
CA ASP A 153 -24.28 -24.09 -16.77
C ASP A 153 -25.18 -22.95 -16.29
N ASN A 154 -25.65 -23.03 -15.03
CA ASN A 154 -26.41 -21.97 -14.38
C ASN A 154 -25.49 -20.75 -14.22
N LEU A 155 -25.39 -19.93 -15.28
CA LEU A 155 -24.69 -18.66 -15.29
C LEU A 155 -25.24 -17.78 -14.17
N VAL A 156 -24.43 -17.52 -13.17
CA VAL A 156 -24.84 -16.69 -12.05
C VAL A 156 -24.80 -15.23 -12.48
N GLU A 157 -25.97 -14.67 -12.78
CA GLU A 157 -26.12 -13.26 -13.09
C GLU A 157 -26.19 -12.44 -11.79
N GLN A 158 -25.43 -11.34 -11.72
CA GLN A 158 -25.48 -10.36 -10.64
C GLN A 158 -25.82 -8.98 -11.18
N ARG A 159 -26.70 -8.24 -10.49
CA ARG A 159 -27.15 -6.92 -10.90
C ARG A 159 -26.39 -5.80 -10.22
N ILE A 160 -26.19 -4.71 -10.94
CA ILE A 160 -25.58 -3.47 -10.45
C ILE A 160 -26.57 -2.34 -10.62
N ALA A 161 -26.83 -1.58 -9.56
CA ALA A 161 -27.57 -0.34 -9.62
C ALA A 161 -26.61 0.84 -9.78
N VAL A 162 -26.90 1.75 -10.67
CA VAL A 162 -26.07 2.89 -11.06
C VAL A 162 -26.83 4.18 -10.87
N ALA A 163 -26.30 5.09 -10.06
CA ALA A 163 -26.85 6.41 -9.80
C ALA A 163 -26.33 7.44 -10.82
N CYS A 164 -27.23 8.02 -11.61
CA CYS A 164 -26.90 8.88 -12.74
C CYS A 164 -27.28 10.37 -12.51
N ASP A 165 -26.56 11.25 -13.19
CA ASP A 165 -26.74 12.72 -13.11
C ASP A 165 -28.07 13.18 -13.70
N ASP A 166 -28.67 12.40 -14.64
CA ASP A 166 -29.95 12.69 -15.24
C ASP A 166 -31.17 12.41 -14.35
N GLY A 167 -30.94 11.92 -13.13
CA GLY A 167 -32.01 11.61 -12.17
C GLY A 167 -32.62 10.21 -12.34
N CYS A 168 -31.98 9.31 -13.08
CA CYS A 168 -32.38 7.91 -13.20
C CYS A 168 -31.43 6.98 -12.43
N VAL A 169 -32.00 5.92 -11.88
CA VAL A 169 -31.23 4.74 -11.48
C VAL A 169 -31.29 3.71 -12.59
N ARG A 170 -30.14 3.25 -13.08
CA ARG A 170 -30.04 2.21 -14.12
C ARG A 170 -29.54 0.92 -13.55
N ILE A 171 -30.06 -0.17 -14.04
CA ILE A 171 -29.64 -1.52 -13.67
C ILE A 171 -28.91 -2.15 -14.84
N TYR A 172 -27.75 -2.68 -14.54
CA TYR A 172 -26.95 -3.51 -15.45
C TYR A 172 -26.83 -4.91 -14.87
N VAL A 173 -26.74 -5.90 -15.73
CA VAL A 173 -26.46 -7.29 -15.38
C VAL A 173 -25.03 -7.60 -15.75
N VAL A 174 -24.31 -8.24 -14.83
CA VAL A 174 -22.96 -8.75 -15.04
C VAL A 174 -23.06 -10.27 -15.11
N CYS A 175 -22.78 -10.82 -16.27
CA CYS A 175 -22.80 -12.26 -16.52
C CYS A 175 -21.38 -12.83 -16.31
N ASP A 176 -21.28 -14.06 -15.83
CA ASP A 176 -20.01 -14.76 -15.61
C ASP A 176 -19.35 -15.23 -16.93
N SER A 177 -20.13 -15.31 -18.02
CA SER A 177 -19.62 -15.55 -19.36
C SER A 177 -18.91 -14.31 -19.89
N GLU A 178 -17.81 -14.54 -20.57
CA GLU A 178 -16.88 -13.52 -21.08
C GLU A 178 -17.54 -12.23 -21.56
N ASP A 179 -17.16 -11.13 -20.87
CA ASP A 179 -17.19 -9.76 -21.37
C ASP A 179 -18.50 -8.95 -21.37
N ASP A 180 -19.64 -9.41 -20.85
CA ASP A 180 -20.87 -8.65 -21.02
C ASP A 180 -21.44 -8.04 -19.74
N ILE A 181 -21.26 -6.72 -19.64
CA ILE A 181 -22.07 -5.87 -18.76
C ILE A 181 -23.24 -5.37 -19.62
N ALA A 182 -24.42 -5.94 -19.43
CA ALA A 182 -25.60 -5.63 -20.24
C ALA A 182 -26.54 -4.66 -19.49
N TYR A 183 -27.07 -3.67 -20.22
CA TYR A 183 -28.15 -2.82 -19.71
C TYR A 183 -29.42 -3.66 -19.53
N TYR A 184 -30.02 -3.60 -18.32
CA TYR A 184 -31.26 -4.31 -18.02
C TYR A 184 -32.49 -3.41 -18.05
N LYS A 185 -32.50 -2.37 -17.19
CA LYS A 185 -33.63 -1.41 -17.12
C LYS A 185 -33.24 -0.11 -16.44
N SER A 186 -34.08 0.94 -16.57
CA SER A 186 -33.99 2.16 -15.78
C SER A 186 -35.27 2.39 -14.99
N PHE A 187 -35.11 3.00 -13.80
CA PHE A 187 -36.25 3.48 -13.02
C PHE A 187 -36.71 4.84 -13.50
N PRO A 188 -37.97 5.24 -13.19
CA PRO A 188 -38.49 6.54 -13.57
C PRO A 188 -37.58 7.67 -13.05
N ARG A 189 -37.45 8.69 -13.88
CA ARG A 189 -36.62 9.86 -13.57
C ARG A 189 -37.20 10.67 -12.41
N VAL A 190 -36.37 11.00 -11.43
CA VAL A 190 -36.68 11.95 -10.38
C VAL A 190 -36.20 13.36 -10.73
N LYS A 191 -36.77 14.38 -10.12
CA LYS A 191 -36.27 15.75 -10.27
C LYS A 191 -34.99 15.92 -9.49
N GLY A 192 -33.87 16.06 -10.18
CA GLY A 192 -32.54 16.25 -9.59
C GLY A 192 -31.58 15.09 -9.86
N ARG A 193 -30.39 15.21 -9.36
CA ARG A 193 -29.32 14.22 -9.49
C ARG A 193 -29.48 13.11 -8.45
N ILE A 194 -29.17 11.88 -8.80
CA ILE A 194 -29.05 10.79 -7.84
C ILE A 194 -27.57 10.62 -7.53
N LEU A 195 -27.18 10.94 -6.29
CA LEU A 195 -25.78 10.92 -5.85
C LEU A 195 -25.38 9.60 -5.21
N SER A 196 -26.34 8.82 -4.70
CA SER A 196 -26.09 7.58 -3.99
C SER A 196 -27.18 6.56 -4.27
N VAL A 197 -26.80 5.29 -4.27
CA VAL A 197 -27.70 4.14 -4.46
C VAL A 197 -27.27 3.00 -3.58
N ALA A 198 -28.25 2.27 -3.03
CA ALA A 198 -28.03 1.05 -2.23
C ALA A 198 -29.11 0.02 -2.52
N TRP A 199 -28.75 -1.26 -2.38
CA TRP A 199 -29.68 -2.37 -2.41
C TRP A 199 -30.13 -2.72 -0.98
N SER A 200 -31.37 -3.20 -0.84
CA SER A 200 -31.79 -3.88 0.40
C SER A 200 -31.09 -5.24 0.54
N ILE A 201 -30.88 -5.69 1.76
CA ILE A 201 -30.23 -6.97 2.07
C ILE A 201 -30.95 -8.14 1.39
N ASP A 202 -32.27 -8.07 1.26
CA ASP A 202 -33.11 -9.08 0.58
C ASP A 202 -33.09 -8.97 -0.96
N ALA A 203 -32.26 -8.10 -1.53
CA ALA A 203 -32.14 -7.84 -2.97
C ALA A 203 -33.43 -7.44 -3.70
N LYS A 204 -34.52 -7.09 -2.95
CA LYS A 204 -35.84 -6.80 -3.54
C LYS A 204 -36.04 -5.31 -3.80
N ARG A 205 -35.30 -4.43 -3.12
CA ARG A 205 -35.50 -2.98 -3.19
C ARG A 205 -34.18 -2.27 -3.47
N ILE A 206 -34.30 -1.11 -4.11
CA ILE A 206 -33.19 -0.20 -4.37
C ILE A 206 -33.57 1.15 -3.75
N PHE A 207 -32.67 1.71 -2.97
CA PHE A 207 -32.79 3.02 -2.36
C PHE A 207 -31.87 4.00 -3.08
N ALA A 208 -32.41 5.16 -3.41
CA ALA A 208 -31.62 6.27 -3.91
C ALA A 208 -31.31 7.22 -2.75
N GLY A 209 -30.04 7.29 -2.35
CA GLY A 209 -29.59 8.21 -1.30
C GLY A 209 -29.24 7.63 0.06
N GLY A 210 -28.98 6.31 0.21
CA GLY A 210 -28.64 5.74 1.51
C GLY A 210 -27.95 4.38 1.47
N SER A 211 -27.56 3.88 2.66
CA SER A 211 -27.11 2.50 2.86
C SER A 211 -28.09 1.74 3.76
N ASP A 212 -28.28 0.43 3.57
CA ASP A 212 -29.21 -0.39 4.32
C ASP A 212 -28.51 -1.12 5.47
N GLY A 213 -29.22 -1.29 6.59
CA GLY A 213 -28.87 -2.15 7.70
C GLY A 213 -30.17 -2.76 8.24
N ASP A 214 -30.17 -4.00 8.68
CA ASP A 214 -31.24 -4.83 9.27
C ASP A 214 -32.66 -4.16 9.38
N GLY A 215 -33.26 -3.86 8.22
CA GLY A 215 -34.54 -3.14 8.10
C GLY A 215 -34.47 -1.62 8.33
N THR A 216 -33.30 -1.06 8.55
CA THR A 216 -33.08 0.38 8.70
C THR A 216 -32.24 0.92 7.57
N LEU A 217 -32.76 1.89 6.79
CA LEU A 217 -32.00 2.65 5.83
C LEU A 217 -31.28 3.81 6.52
N VAL A 218 -30.02 4.04 6.14
CA VAL A 218 -29.22 5.14 6.70
C VAL A 218 -28.82 6.10 5.58
N SER A 219 -29.02 7.39 5.79
CA SER A 219 -28.60 8.44 4.88
C SER A 219 -27.77 9.52 5.59
N GLY A 220 -26.92 10.18 4.85
CA GLY A 220 -26.17 11.35 5.28
C GLY A 220 -26.48 12.56 4.43
N ASP A 221 -26.45 13.74 5.02
CA ASP A 221 -26.75 14.99 4.30
C ASP A 221 -25.61 16.01 4.38
N SER A 222 -25.79 17.12 3.67
CA SER A 222 -24.83 18.24 3.64
C SER A 222 -24.83 19.09 4.90
N THR A 223 -25.75 18.84 5.83
CA THR A 223 -25.78 19.55 7.13
C THR A 223 -25.00 18.83 8.22
N GLY A 224 -24.43 17.66 7.88
CA GLY A 224 -23.68 16.81 8.83
C GLY A 224 -24.57 15.88 9.63
N THR A 225 -25.81 15.68 9.20
CA THR A 225 -26.79 14.84 9.86
C THR A 225 -26.82 13.45 9.27
N THR A 226 -26.68 12.42 10.10
CA THR A 226 -26.94 11.01 9.77
C THR A 226 -28.35 10.69 10.16
N GLN A 227 -29.16 10.21 9.20
CA GLN A 227 -30.59 9.93 9.37
C GLN A 227 -30.84 8.44 9.23
N PHE A 228 -31.71 7.92 10.09
CA PHE A 228 -32.10 6.52 10.14
C PHE A 228 -33.59 6.42 9.77
N TRP A 229 -33.91 5.55 8.82
CA TRP A 229 -35.23 5.41 8.23
C TRP A 229 -35.73 3.98 8.31
N ASP A 230 -37.01 3.80 8.50
CA ASP A 230 -37.65 2.49 8.29
C ASP A 230 -37.61 2.16 6.79
N SER A 231 -36.93 1.07 6.42
CA SER A 231 -36.78 0.68 5.01
C SER A 231 -38.08 0.16 4.38
N GLN A 232 -39.09 -0.21 5.18
CA GLN A 232 -40.38 -0.69 4.70
C GLN A 232 -41.39 0.45 4.52
N GLN A 233 -41.45 1.36 5.46
CA GLN A 233 -42.40 2.46 5.49
C GLN A 233 -41.85 3.77 4.92
N GLY A 234 -40.53 3.90 4.81
CA GLY A 234 -39.86 5.13 4.40
C GLY A 234 -39.99 6.26 5.41
N THR A 235 -40.36 5.94 6.66
CA THR A 235 -40.50 6.93 7.73
C THR A 235 -39.17 7.14 8.45
N GLN A 236 -38.88 8.41 8.79
CA GLN A 236 -37.69 8.75 9.56
C GLN A 236 -37.84 8.28 11.01
N LEU A 237 -37.00 7.34 11.41
CA LEU A 237 -36.94 6.84 12.77
C LEU A 237 -36.16 7.78 13.68
N GLN A 238 -35.03 8.26 13.20
CA GLN A 238 -34.11 9.05 14.00
C GLN A 238 -33.16 9.89 13.12
N ALA A 239 -32.72 11.06 13.63
CA ALA A 239 -31.68 11.88 13.02
C ALA A 239 -30.64 12.28 14.06
N ARG A 240 -29.36 12.31 13.67
CA ARG A 240 -28.23 12.67 14.53
C ARG A 240 -27.31 13.63 13.77
N THR A 241 -27.28 14.88 14.16
CA THR A 241 -26.34 15.89 13.64
C THR A 241 -25.06 15.83 14.47
N TYR A 242 -24.02 15.25 13.87
CA TYR A 242 -22.72 15.12 14.51
C TYR A 242 -21.59 15.79 13.72
N HIS A 243 -21.53 15.53 12.41
CA HIS A 243 -20.51 16.13 11.56
C HIS A 243 -20.72 17.65 11.44
N LYS A 244 -19.61 18.39 11.33
CA LYS A 244 -19.63 19.86 11.14
C LYS A 244 -19.65 20.26 9.67
N GLY A 245 -19.85 19.35 8.77
CA GLY A 245 -19.95 19.51 7.32
C GLY A 245 -20.57 18.28 6.68
N ASP A 246 -20.54 18.20 5.36
CA ASP A 246 -21.20 17.14 4.59
C ASP A 246 -20.82 15.73 5.09
N VAL A 247 -21.80 14.84 5.22
CA VAL A 247 -21.58 13.39 5.35
C VAL A 247 -21.32 12.84 3.95
N LEU A 248 -20.08 12.37 3.72
CA LEU A 248 -19.64 11.99 2.39
C LEU A 248 -19.66 10.46 2.15
N ALA A 249 -19.53 9.68 3.21
CA ALA A 249 -19.54 8.22 3.10
C ALA A 249 -20.19 7.56 4.32
N LEU A 250 -20.84 6.44 4.08
CA LEU A 250 -21.46 5.57 5.08
C LEU A 250 -20.98 4.13 4.88
N ALA A 251 -20.86 3.39 5.97
CA ALA A 251 -20.61 1.96 5.95
C ALA A 251 -21.34 1.28 7.10
N SER A 252 -21.97 0.13 6.85
CA SER A 252 -22.67 -0.66 7.87
C SER A 252 -21.89 -1.94 8.18
N THR A 253 -21.94 -2.39 9.44
CA THR A 253 -21.35 -3.69 9.82
C THR A 253 -22.16 -4.84 9.19
N PRO A 254 -21.53 -5.99 8.89
CA PRO A 254 -22.23 -7.13 8.26
C PRO A 254 -23.47 -7.63 9.04
N ASN A 255 -23.47 -7.45 10.36
CA ASN A 255 -24.61 -7.80 11.22
C ASN A 255 -25.69 -6.71 11.32
N GLY A 256 -25.57 -5.59 10.58
CA GLY A 256 -26.50 -4.48 10.58
C GLY A 256 -26.59 -3.67 11.89
N GLN A 257 -25.85 -4.06 12.94
CA GLN A 257 -25.96 -3.42 14.26
C GLN A 257 -25.05 -2.21 14.48
N GLY A 258 -24.16 -1.91 13.53
CA GLY A 258 -23.24 -0.80 13.58
C GLY A 258 -23.22 -0.01 12.27
N VAL A 259 -23.16 1.31 12.37
CA VAL A 259 -23.05 2.22 11.22
C VAL A 259 -21.93 3.19 11.48
N PHE A 260 -21.12 3.41 10.45
CA PHE A 260 -20.07 4.42 10.44
C PHE A 260 -20.41 5.50 9.42
N SER A 261 -20.22 6.75 9.81
CA SER A 261 -20.32 7.89 8.89
C SER A 261 -18.99 8.64 8.83
N ALA A 262 -18.67 9.19 7.67
CA ALA A 262 -17.49 10.01 7.46
C ALA A 262 -17.85 11.31 6.77
N GLY A 263 -17.19 12.39 7.16
CA GLY A 263 -17.56 13.73 6.70
C GLY A 263 -16.40 14.58 6.21
N SER A 264 -16.77 15.74 5.67
CA SER A 264 -15.83 16.76 5.21
C SER A 264 -15.07 17.43 6.36
N ASP A 265 -15.44 17.15 7.62
CA ASP A 265 -14.74 17.58 8.82
C ASP A 265 -13.52 16.69 9.21
N GLY A 266 -13.21 15.68 8.40
CA GLY A 266 -12.09 14.77 8.63
C GLY A 266 -12.34 13.75 9.73
N GLN A 267 -13.59 13.56 10.15
CA GLN A 267 -13.97 12.64 11.22
C GLN A 267 -14.68 11.42 10.69
N VAL A 268 -14.54 10.30 11.43
CA VAL A 268 -15.32 9.10 11.30
C VAL A 268 -16.11 8.90 12.60
N ALA A 269 -17.42 8.81 12.51
CA ALA A 269 -18.33 8.60 13.63
C ALA A 269 -18.90 7.19 13.60
N HIS A 270 -19.20 6.63 14.78
CA HIS A 270 -19.77 5.30 14.97
C HIS A 270 -21.09 5.38 15.71
N TYR A 271 -22.10 4.73 15.15
CA TYR A 271 -23.42 4.55 15.73
C TYR A 271 -23.69 3.05 15.92
N LYS A 272 -24.37 2.70 17.02
CA LYS A 272 -24.74 1.32 17.33
C LYS A 272 -26.24 1.23 17.59
N PHE A 273 -26.87 0.18 17.08
CA PHE A 273 -28.27 -0.14 17.37
C PHE A 273 -28.36 -0.80 18.75
N VAL A 274 -29.25 -0.30 19.59
CA VAL A 274 -29.54 -0.83 20.93
C VAL A 274 -31.01 -1.21 20.96
N SER A 275 -31.28 -2.53 21.09
CA SER A 275 -32.62 -3.06 21.28
C SER A 275 -33.06 -2.91 22.73
N GLY A 276 -34.31 -2.42 22.93
CA GLY A 276 -34.89 -2.21 24.26
C GLY A 276 -35.15 -3.49 25.09
N THR A 277 -34.89 -4.69 24.54
CA THR A 277 -35.17 -5.96 25.19
C THR A 277 -33.99 -6.57 25.96
N THR A 278 -32.83 -6.01 25.96
CA THR A 278 -31.68 -6.53 26.72
C THR A 278 -31.88 -6.27 28.21
N LYS A 279 -32.43 -7.29 28.93
CA LYS A 279 -32.34 -7.37 30.39
C LYS A 279 -30.85 -7.43 30.75
N SER A 280 -30.30 -6.31 31.21
CA SER A 280 -28.98 -6.27 31.81
C SER A 280 -28.99 -7.11 33.09
N SER A 281 -28.23 -8.22 33.07
CA SER A 281 -27.81 -8.86 34.32
C SER A 281 -26.89 -7.88 35.06
N SER A 282 -27.38 -7.44 36.23
CA SER A 282 -26.66 -6.85 37.37
C SER A 282 -25.54 -5.83 37.06
N ASP A 283 -25.85 -4.54 37.18
CA ASP A 283 -25.32 -3.71 38.24
C ASP A 283 -25.97 -2.30 38.21
N SER A 284 -26.58 -2.01 39.30
CA SER A 284 -27.04 -0.74 39.89
C SER A 284 -26.83 0.58 39.09
N PHE A 285 -27.91 0.99 38.41
CA PHE A 285 -28.34 2.37 38.35
C PHE A 285 -29.88 2.36 38.22
N GLU A 286 -30.57 2.44 39.38
CA GLU A 286 -31.98 2.71 39.42
C GLU A 286 -32.27 4.12 38.88
N GLY A 287 -33.12 4.18 37.85
CA GLY A 287 -33.70 5.47 37.45
C GLY A 287 -33.91 5.69 35.97
N LEU A 288 -34.26 4.72 35.13
CA LEU A 288 -34.85 5.00 33.83
C LEU A 288 -36.02 4.05 33.54
N ALA A 289 -37.16 4.70 33.29
CA ALA A 289 -38.49 4.14 33.18
C ALA A 289 -38.60 2.99 32.16
N ALA A 290 -39.47 2.03 32.51
CA ALA A 290 -40.00 0.99 31.64
C ALA A 290 -40.52 1.57 30.33
N GLY A 291 -39.82 1.30 29.20
CA GLY A 291 -40.20 1.78 27.86
C GLY A 291 -38.99 2.04 26.95
N ALA A 292 -37.88 1.37 27.15
CA ALA A 292 -36.73 1.54 26.25
C ALA A 292 -37.11 1.12 24.81
N ARG A 293 -37.31 2.08 23.93
CA ARG A 293 -37.54 1.87 22.49
C ARG A 293 -36.21 1.55 21.80
N ASP A 294 -36.27 0.70 20.80
CA ASP A 294 -35.15 0.48 19.90
C ASP A 294 -34.59 1.79 19.38
N SER A 295 -33.27 2.01 19.47
CA SER A 295 -32.68 3.28 19.09
C SER A 295 -31.25 3.16 18.61
N TRP A 296 -30.85 4.04 17.69
CA TRP A 296 -29.47 4.25 17.26
C TRP A 296 -28.78 5.21 18.21
N VAL A 297 -27.68 4.74 18.82
CA VAL A 297 -26.91 5.50 19.80
C VAL A 297 -25.57 5.87 19.20
N PHE A 298 -25.19 7.14 19.32
CA PHE A 298 -23.85 7.60 18.99
C PHE A 298 -22.86 7.03 20.02
N VAL A 299 -21.87 6.27 19.54
CA VAL A 299 -20.84 5.61 20.36
C VAL A 299 -19.63 6.50 20.55
N GLY A 300 -19.21 7.16 19.48
CA GLY A 300 -18.06 8.07 19.49
C GLY A 300 -17.51 8.32 18.10
N SER A 301 -16.43 9.05 18.04
CA SER A 301 -15.77 9.41 16.78
C SER A 301 -14.25 9.42 16.88
N LYS A 302 -13.60 9.34 15.73
CA LYS A 302 -12.15 9.50 15.57
C LYS A 302 -11.84 10.53 14.48
N ARG A 303 -10.95 11.45 14.78
CA ARG A 303 -10.42 12.40 13.81
C ARG A 303 -8.95 12.13 13.55
N VAL A 304 -8.64 11.58 12.38
CA VAL A 304 -7.27 11.26 11.96
C VAL A 304 -6.92 11.86 10.61
N HIS A 305 -7.92 12.07 9.76
CA HIS A 305 -7.73 12.75 8.49
C HIS A 305 -7.59 14.27 8.70
N THR A 306 -6.72 14.87 7.93
CA THR A 306 -6.53 16.34 7.92
C THR A 306 -7.47 17.04 6.94
N HIS A 307 -8.06 16.29 6.02
CA HIS A 307 -8.98 16.72 4.97
C HIS A 307 -10.23 15.85 4.98
N ASP A 308 -11.12 16.09 4.03
CA ASP A 308 -12.39 15.39 3.89
C ASP A 308 -12.16 13.87 3.75
N VAL A 309 -12.97 13.09 4.45
CA VAL A 309 -13.00 11.62 4.32
C VAL A 309 -14.06 11.26 3.28
N ARG A 310 -13.62 10.78 2.11
CA ARG A 310 -14.49 10.59 0.96
C ARG A 310 -15.07 9.19 0.83
N ALA A 311 -14.39 8.20 1.41
CA ALA A 311 -14.78 6.81 1.23
C ALA A 311 -14.58 6.00 2.51
N LEU A 312 -15.50 5.08 2.76
CA LEU A 312 -15.46 4.08 3.80
C LEU A 312 -15.75 2.71 3.20
N THR A 313 -15.10 1.68 3.71
CA THR A 313 -15.41 0.27 3.43
C THR A 313 -15.06 -0.62 4.60
N LEU A 314 -15.64 -1.82 4.64
CA LEU A 314 -15.30 -2.85 5.63
C LEU A 314 -14.61 -4.01 4.94
N ALA A 315 -13.52 -4.49 5.53
CA ALA A 315 -12.79 -5.66 5.07
C ALA A 315 -12.58 -6.65 6.20
N MET A 316 -12.41 -7.93 5.85
CA MET A 316 -12.16 -9.01 6.80
C MET A 316 -10.75 -9.57 6.57
N PRO A 317 -9.88 -9.60 7.58
CA PRO A 317 -8.59 -10.26 7.47
C PRO A 317 -8.75 -11.74 7.15
N LEU A 318 -7.89 -12.27 6.27
CA LEU A 318 -7.84 -13.69 5.91
C LEU A 318 -7.70 -14.57 7.14
N ILE A 319 -8.47 -15.66 7.19
CA ILE A 319 -8.25 -16.75 8.10
C ILE A 319 -7.26 -17.68 7.41
N PHE A 320 -5.99 -17.71 7.85
CA PHE A 320 -5.08 -18.76 7.42
C PHE A 320 -5.54 -20.08 8.03
N GLU A 321 -5.82 -21.07 7.20
CA GLU A 321 -5.98 -22.44 7.67
C GLU A 321 -4.71 -22.85 8.43
N LYS A 322 -4.90 -23.50 9.56
CA LYS A 322 -3.91 -23.84 10.57
C LYS A 322 -2.65 -24.50 9.97
N GLY A 323 -1.67 -23.71 9.60
CA GLY A 323 -0.28 -24.10 9.60
C GLY A 323 0.35 -23.41 10.81
N GLU A 324 0.56 -24.16 11.86
CA GLU A 324 1.37 -23.88 13.05
C GLU A 324 1.83 -22.43 13.26
N PHE A 325 0.94 -21.54 13.67
CA PHE A 325 1.33 -20.31 14.35
C PHE A 325 1.41 -20.58 15.86
N LEU A 326 2.65 -20.54 16.31
CA LEU A 326 3.12 -20.52 17.69
C LEU A 326 2.06 -20.14 18.72
N GLY A 327 1.69 -21.13 19.57
CA GLY A 327 1.29 -21.03 20.95
C GLY A 327 0.25 -19.94 21.28
N GLU A 328 -0.99 -20.39 21.48
CA GLU A 328 -1.93 -19.60 22.26
C GLU A 328 -1.23 -19.12 23.55
N PRO A 329 -1.30 -17.83 23.89
CA PRO A 329 -0.85 -17.40 25.19
C PRO A 329 -1.72 -18.03 26.25
N THR A 330 -1.20 -19.04 26.94
CA THR A 330 -1.85 -19.64 28.11
C THR A 330 -2.23 -18.54 29.08
N ASN A 331 -3.49 -18.57 29.52
CA ASN A 331 -4.14 -17.68 30.49
C ASN A 331 -3.46 -17.65 31.86
N LYS A 332 -2.21 -17.22 31.99
CA LYS A 332 -1.54 -17.02 33.29
C LYS A 332 -0.55 -15.83 33.27
N GLU A 333 -1.01 -14.66 32.91
CA GLU A 333 -0.30 -13.43 33.32
C GLU A 333 -1.29 -12.28 33.46
N ARG A 334 -2.05 -12.29 34.55
CA ARG A 334 -2.68 -11.09 35.13
C ARG A 334 -1.56 -10.22 35.71
N GLY A 335 -1.35 -9.03 35.19
CA GLY A 335 -0.65 -8.04 35.95
C GLY A 335 0.31 -7.07 35.28
N TYR A 336 0.19 -6.77 33.97
CA TYR A 336 0.92 -5.61 33.42
C TYR A 336 0.07 -4.87 32.38
N ARG A 337 -0.30 -3.63 32.71
CA ARG A 337 -0.84 -2.67 31.73
C ARG A 337 0.27 -2.29 30.76
N ARG A 338 0.24 -2.85 29.54
CA ARG A 338 1.11 -2.42 28.45
C ARG A 338 0.66 -1.05 27.91
N PRO A 339 1.60 -0.18 27.48
CA PRO A 339 1.23 1.09 26.83
C PRO A 339 0.37 0.81 25.60
N ALA A 340 -0.74 1.53 25.47
CA ALA A 340 -1.77 1.34 24.43
C ALA A 340 -1.33 1.62 22.98
N GLY A 341 -0.05 1.85 22.71
CA GLY A 341 0.47 2.30 21.42
C GLY A 341 1.09 1.24 20.51
N LEU A 342 1.26 -0.01 20.96
CA LEU A 342 2.08 -1.00 20.25
C LEU A 342 1.37 -2.30 19.88
N ASP A 343 0.10 -2.45 20.14
CA ASP A 343 -0.62 -3.74 20.00
C ASP A 343 -1.63 -3.78 18.84
N TYR A 344 -1.29 -3.17 17.69
CA TYR A 344 -2.11 -3.32 16.47
C TYR A 344 -2.21 -4.78 15.98
N ARG A 345 -1.31 -5.68 16.38
CA ARG A 345 -1.40 -7.12 16.14
C ARG A 345 -2.64 -7.78 16.76
N LYS A 346 -3.15 -7.23 17.87
CA LYS A 346 -4.28 -7.82 18.59
C LYS A 346 -5.63 -7.47 17.99
N TRP A 347 -5.71 -6.47 17.13
CA TRP A 347 -6.97 -6.08 16.53
C TRP A 347 -7.12 -6.50 15.05
N ALA A 348 -6.03 -6.78 14.33
CA ALA A 348 -6.10 -7.44 13.02
C ALA A 348 -6.28 -8.96 13.19
N ILE A 349 -7.29 -9.36 13.95
CA ILE A 349 -7.61 -10.76 14.21
C ILE A 349 -8.44 -11.30 13.04
N PRO A 350 -8.15 -12.53 12.55
CA PRO A 350 -8.97 -13.17 11.53
C PRO A 350 -10.47 -13.17 11.92
N GLY A 351 -11.33 -12.81 10.97
CA GLY A 351 -12.78 -12.75 11.19
C GLY A 351 -13.29 -11.51 11.91
N VAL A 352 -12.43 -10.55 12.29
CA VAL A 352 -12.87 -9.28 12.86
C VAL A 352 -12.95 -8.22 11.76
N PRO A 353 -14.14 -7.62 11.51
CA PRO A 353 -14.29 -6.58 10.50
C PRO A 353 -13.39 -5.36 10.79
N MET A 354 -12.68 -4.93 9.78
CA MET A 354 -11.85 -3.74 9.79
C MET A 354 -12.52 -2.65 8.96
N LEU A 355 -12.82 -1.50 9.59
CA LEU A 355 -13.25 -0.32 8.87
C LEU A 355 -12.03 0.38 8.27
N ILE A 356 -12.12 0.78 6.99
CA ILE A 356 -11.08 1.50 6.27
C ILE A 356 -11.65 2.83 5.82
N SER A 357 -10.93 3.91 6.07
CA SER A 357 -11.27 5.24 5.58
C SER A 357 -10.21 5.79 4.63
N GLY A 358 -10.67 6.47 3.59
CA GLY A 358 -9.82 7.16 2.62
C GLY A 358 -10.25 8.60 2.43
N GLY A 359 -9.29 9.52 2.32
CA GLY A 359 -9.58 10.94 2.27
C GLY A 359 -8.77 11.75 1.26
N ASN A 360 -9.12 13.03 1.18
CA ASN A 360 -8.47 14.03 0.34
C ASN A 360 -7.02 14.33 0.77
N ASP A 361 -6.59 13.85 1.94
CA ASP A 361 -5.19 13.85 2.38
C ASP A 361 -4.37 12.68 1.83
N ALA A 362 -4.90 11.94 0.88
CA ALA A 362 -4.29 10.77 0.24
C ALA A 362 -3.97 9.60 1.20
N LYS A 363 -4.38 9.66 2.46
CA LYS A 363 -4.14 8.66 3.49
C LYS A 363 -5.25 7.61 3.54
N LEU A 364 -4.85 6.43 4.04
CA LEU A 364 -5.73 5.32 4.36
C LEU A 364 -5.55 4.96 5.83
N PHE A 365 -6.64 4.90 6.59
CA PHE A 365 -6.62 4.48 7.98
C PHE A 365 -7.53 3.28 8.20
N ALA A 366 -7.07 2.34 9.03
CA ALA A 366 -7.83 1.18 9.46
C ALA A 366 -8.22 1.27 10.92
N TYR A 367 -9.42 0.79 11.24
CA TYR A 367 -10.02 0.77 12.58
C TYR A 367 -10.63 -0.61 12.83
N PRO A 368 -10.50 -1.19 14.02
CA PRO A 368 -11.28 -2.37 14.38
C PRO A 368 -12.74 -1.98 14.57
N ALA A 369 -13.64 -2.50 13.73
CA ALA A 369 -15.05 -2.08 13.73
C ALA A 369 -15.77 -2.35 15.04
N ASN A 370 -15.49 -3.49 15.69
CA ASN A 370 -16.08 -3.89 16.96
C ASN A 370 -15.50 -3.17 18.20
N ARG A 371 -14.29 -2.60 18.08
CA ARG A 371 -13.55 -1.92 19.17
C ARG A 371 -13.05 -0.55 18.70
N PHE A 372 -13.90 0.17 17.99
CA PHE A 372 -13.56 1.42 17.30
C PHE A 372 -12.94 2.48 18.21
N LEU A 373 -13.39 2.60 19.46
CA LEU A 373 -12.88 3.60 20.39
C LEU A 373 -11.61 3.16 21.14
N ASP A 374 -11.40 1.86 21.31
CA ASP A 374 -10.34 1.33 22.18
C ASP A 374 -8.94 1.51 21.60
N PHE A 375 -8.82 1.51 20.27
CA PHE A 375 -7.53 1.58 19.58
C PHE A 375 -7.37 2.85 18.77
N ASN A 376 -6.13 3.29 18.64
CA ASN A 376 -5.80 4.37 17.73
C ASN A 376 -5.88 3.84 16.28
N PRO A 377 -6.41 4.63 15.35
CA PRO A 377 -6.42 4.28 13.94
C PRO A 377 -5.01 4.01 13.40
N HIS A 378 -4.90 2.98 12.59
CA HIS A 378 -3.63 2.59 11.98
C HIS A 378 -3.48 3.25 10.60
N ASP A 379 -2.38 3.99 10.39
CA ASP A 379 -1.99 4.51 9.08
C ASP A 379 -1.44 3.36 8.23
N ILE A 380 -2.28 2.85 7.32
CA ILE A 380 -1.97 1.72 6.44
C ILE A 380 -0.83 2.09 5.47
N CYS A 381 -0.88 3.31 4.95
CA CYS A 381 0.03 3.77 3.91
C CYS A 381 0.73 5.06 4.32
N PRO A 382 1.84 4.97 5.09
CA PRO A 382 2.57 6.16 5.55
C PRO A 382 3.16 7.01 4.45
N ALA A 383 3.50 6.39 3.31
CA ALA A 383 4.03 7.04 2.11
C ALA A 383 3.21 6.62 0.87
N PRO A 384 1.98 7.16 0.69
CA PRO A 384 1.14 6.82 -0.45
C PRO A 384 1.82 7.20 -1.78
N GLN A 385 1.62 6.35 -2.79
CA GLN A 385 2.19 6.56 -4.14
C GLN A 385 3.65 7.00 -4.10
N ARG A 386 4.50 6.20 -3.44
CA ARG A 386 5.93 6.51 -3.32
C ARG A 386 6.56 6.71 -4.68
N VAL A 387 7.39 7.74 -4.79
CA VAL A 387 8.23 7.91 -5.98
C VAL A 387 9.24 6.77 -6.06
N PHE A 388 9.39 6.21 -7.26
CA PHE A 388 10.39 5.19 -7.51
C PHE A 388 11.74 5.86 -7.77
N VAL A 389 12.79 5.40 -7.08
CA VAL A 389 14.12 5.97 -7.14
C VAL A 389 15.14 4.89 -7.43
N GLN A 390 16.05 5.18 -8.34
CA GLN A 390 17.23 4.35 -8.60
C GLN A 390 18.51 5.19 -8.56
N VAL A 391 19.63 4.56 -8.17
CA VAL A 391 20.94 5.21 -8.10
C VAL A 391 21.96 4.36 -8.85
N ALA A 392 22.65 4.98 -9.80
CA ALA A 392 23.79 4.38 -10.50
C ALA A 392 24.99 4.29 -9.54
N ARG A 393 25.46 3.08 -9.28
CA ARG A 393 26.53 2.82 -8.31
C ARG A 393 27.93 3.03 -8.90
N LYS A 394 28.05 2.90 -10.21
CA LYS A 394 29.34 3.01 -10.94
C LYS A 394 29.22 4.03 -12.08
N PRO A 395 29.00 5.33 -11.80
CA PRO A 395 28.90 6.31 -12.86
C PRO A 395 30.24 6.40 -13.59
N LYS A 396 30.23 6.30 -14.91
CA LYS A 396 31.45 6.43 -15.76
C LYS A 396 31.83 7.89 -16.00
N ILE A 397 30.93 8.83 -15.72
CA ILE A 397 31.12 10.26 -16.02
C ILE A 397 30.54 11.07 -14.85
N GLY A 398 31.29 12.05 -14.37
CA GLY A 398 30.89 13.02 -13.36
C GLY A 398 31.47 12.75 -11.95
N GLU A 399 31.35 13.74 -11.08
CA GLU A 399 31.93 13.73 -9.73
C GLU A 399 31.02 13.12 -8.65
N GLY A 400 29.92 12.44 -9.01
CA GLY A 400 29.01 11.89 -8.02
C GLY A 400 28.01 10.87 -8.59
N PRO A 401 27.27 10.19 -7.71
CA PRO A 401 26.26 9.22 -8.12
C PRO A 401 25.13 9.88 -8.88
N ILE A 402 24.71 9.23 -9.97
CA ILE A 402 23.54 9.63 -10.76
C ILE A 402 22.30 8.97 -10.13
N MET A 403 21.28 9.79 -9.89
CA MET A 403 19.99 9.37 -9.33
C MET A 403 18.89 9.64 -10.35
N MET A 404 18.05 8.64 -10.60
CA MET A 404 16.82 8.75 -11.37
C MET A 404 15.61 8.68 -10.44
N ILE A 405 14.66 9.60 -10.62
CA ILE A 405 13.40 9.64 -9.91
C ILE A 405 12.26 9.53 -10.92
N GLN A 406 11.41 8.54 -10.74
CA GLN A 406 10.21 8.35 -11.55
C GLN A 406 9.02 9.04 -10.89
N TYR A 407 8.37 9.91 -11.64
CA TYR A 407 7.06 10.47 -11.35
C TYR A 407 6.01 9.87 -12.30
N SER A 408 4.76 10.24 -12.14
CA SER A 408 3.67 9.68 -12.95
C SER A 408 3.81 9.92 -14.46
N SER A 409 4.33 11.07 -14.88
CA SER A 409 4.44 11.45 -16.31
C SER A 409 5.81 11.91 -16.78
N TRP A 410 6.82 11.91 -15.91
CA TRP A 410 8.19 12.26 -16.25
C TRP A 410 9.23 11.54 -15.38
N LEU A 411 10.45 11.49 -15.86
CA LEU A 411 11.63 11.03 -15.14
C LEU A 411 12.60 12.20 -14.97
N ASP A 412 13.11 12.40 -13.78
CA ASP A 412 14.22 13.32 -13.51
C ASP A 412 15.51 12.54 -13.26
N VAL A 413 16.55 12.91 -13.98
CA VAL A 413 17.90 12.36 -13.82
C VAL A 413 18.77 13.46 -13.25
N SER A 414 19.34 13.23 -12.09
CA SER A 414 20.12 14.22 -11.36
C SER A 414 21.43 13.63 -10.83
N MET A 415 22.41 14.47 -10.61
CA MET A 415 23.69 14.12 -9.99
C MET A 415 23.75 14.68 -8.58
N THR A 416 24.10 13.83 -7.63
CA THR A 416 24.25 14.22 -6.23
C THR A 416 25.73 14.47 -5.96
N LYS A 417 26.08 15.69 -5.54
CA LYS A 417 27.45 16.01 -5.09
C LYS A 417 27.63 15.44 -3.68
N ILE A 418 28.55 14.49 -3.55
CA ILE A 418 29.02 14.02 -2.26
C ILE A 418 30.19 14.91 -1.88
N SER A 419 30.05 15.77 -0.87
CA SER A 419 31.18 16.52 -0.35
C SER A 419 32.15 15.56 0.32
N THR A 420 33.26 15.29 -0.34
CA THR A 420 34.39 14.53 0.19
C THR A 420 35.34 15.38 1.04
N ASP A 421 34.92 16.57 1.47
CA ASP A 421 35.75 17.48 2.26
C ASP A 421 36.08 16.93 3.64
N LEU A 422 37.02 16.02 3.65
CA LEU A 422 37.96 15.80 4.74
C LEU A 422 39.18 16.70 4.51
N GLU A 423 39.00 17.98 4.21
CA GLU A 423 40.03 18.93 4.49
C GLU A 423 40.05 19.24 5.99
N VAL A 424 41.04 18.67 6.65
CA VAL A 424 41.50 19.06 7.97
C VAL A 424 41.90 20.54 7.92
N GLY A 425 40.89 21.41 7.95
CA GLY A 425 41.09 22.83 8.06
C GLY A 425 41.68 23.18 9.42
N LYS A 426 42.99 23.47 9.42
CA LYS A 426 43.64 24.22 10.48
C LYS A 426 42.84 25.49 10.74
N ARG A 427 42.08 25.52 11.88
CA ARG A 427 41.45 26.74 12.35
C ARG A 427 42.54 27.71 12.80
N LYS A 428 42.81 28.73 11.98
CA LYS A 428 43.44 29.98 12.43
C LYS A 428 42.41 30.69 13.33
N SER A 429 42.73 30.84 14.59
CA SER A 429 42.12 31.80 15.48
C SER A 429 42.23 33.20 14.87
N ARG A 430 41.06 33.83 14.61
CA ARG A 430 40.99 35.27 14.45
C ARG A 430 40.06 35.76 15.55
N ASP A 431 40.69 36.48 16.48
CA ASP A 431 40.04 37.42 17.36
C ASP A 431 39.36 38.49 16.52
N PHE A 432 38.12 38.78 16.79
CA PHE A 432 37.45 40.01 16.42
C PHE A 432 36.48 40.42 17.48
N ASP A 433 36.93 41.35 18.30
CA ASP A 433 36.09 42.28 19.06
C ASP A 433 35.37 43.20 18.07
N SER A 434 34.04 43.29 18.18
CA SER A 434 33.31 44.55 18.01
C SER A 434 31.85 44.34 18.33
N GLU A 435 31.41 45.13 19.29
CA GLU A 435 30.04 45.44 19.64
C GLU A 435 29.25 45.92 18.40
N ASP A 436 28.02 45.44 18.25
CA ASP A 436 26.94 46.29 17.76
C ASP A 436 25.53 45.80 18.19
N ASN A 437 24.86 46.73 18.80
CA ASN A 437 23.48 46.68 19.28
C ASN A 437 22.48 46.49 18.18
N VAL A 438 21.62 45.48 18.23
CA VAL A 438 20.30 45.51 17.57
C VAL A 438 19.22 44.95 18.50
N LYS A 439 18.23 45.78 18.69
CA LYS A 439 17.06 45.70 19.54
C LYS A 439 16.32 44.37 19.55
N LYS A 440 16.08 43.86 20.76
CA LYS A 440 15.07 42.84 21.06
C LYS A 440 13.68 43.45 20.92
N GLN A 441 12.85 42.93 20.03
CA GLN A 441 11.40 43.00 20.12
C GLN A 441 10.89 41.66 20.68
N SER A 442 10.37 41.76 21.88
CA SER A 442 9.69 40.69 22.62
C SER A 442 8.25 40.59 22.12
N CYS A 443 7.88 39.42 21.60
CA CYS A 443 6.48 39.01 21.50
C CYS A 443 6.21 37.95 22.54
N THR A 444 5.55 38.38 23.59
CA THR A 444 4.95 37.53 24.63
C THR A 444 3.70 36.87 24.08
N LEU A 445 3.62 35.54 24.18
CA LEU A 445 2.41 34.75 24.02
C LEU A 445 1.96 34.26 25.40
N PRO A 446 0.66 34.32 25.73
CA PRO A 446 0.16 33.94 27.03
C PRO A 446 0.10 32.42 27.20
N GLU A 447 0.49 31.99 28.39
CA GLU A 447 0.24 30.66 28.92
C GLU A 447 -1.21 30.53 29.32
N SER A 448 -1.92 29.48 28.85
CA SER A 448 -2.89 28.79 29.72
C SER A 448 -3.39 27.46 29.10
N VAL A 449 -3.30 26.44 29.95
CA VAL A 449 -4.19 25.28 30.17
C VAL A 449 -4.26 24.25 29.04
N GLY A 450 -3.63 23.06 29.12
CA GLY A 450 -4.00 21.95 29.98
C GLY A 450 -4.21 20.67 29.25
N HIS A 451 -3.43 19.68 29.61
CA HIS A 451 -3.63 18.24 29.59
C HIS A 451 -3.19 17.36 28.39
N GLN A 452 -2.02 16.72 28.63
CA GLN A 452 -1.71 15.30 28.39
C GLN A 452 -1.80 14.78 26.94
N SER A 453 -0.80 15.14 26.16
CA SER A 453 -0.14 14.32 25.15
C SER A 453 1.07 15.03 24.52
N GLY A 454 1.82 15.77 25.31
CA GLY A 454 2.83 16.69 24.80
C GLY A 454 4.24 16.52 25.40
N ARG A 455 4.78 15.29 25.50
CA ARG A 455 6.19 15.10 25.89
C ARG A 455 7.17 14.79 24.76
N TYR A 456 6.75 14.85 23.51
CA TYR A 456 7.62 14.58 22.36
C TYR A 456 8.20 15.80 21.65
N PHE A 457 8.05 17.01 22.16
CA PHE A 457 8.37 18.23 21.41
C PHE A 457 9.43 19.16 22.00
N ARG A 458 10.34 18.71 22.85
CA ARG A 458 11.25 19.71 23.46
C ARG A 458 12.75 19.58 23.26
N ASP A 459 13.31 18.65 22.45
CA ASP A 459 14.79 18.56 22.40
C ASP A 459 15.45 18.36 21.02
N ASN A 460 14.97 19.04 19.96
CA ASN A 460 15.59 18.90 18.64
C ASN A 460 16.07 20.20 17.98
N ARG A 461 16.37 21.26 18.73
CA ARG A 461 17.02 22.46 18.13
C ARG A 461 18.53 22.30 17.91
N ARG A 462 19.18 21.25 18.43
CA ARG A 462 20.66 21.05 18.27
C ARG A 462 21.07 20.00 17.26
N ALA A 463 20.13 19.21 16.71
CA ALA A 463 20.44 18.20 15.66
C ALA A 463 20.44 18.76 14.23
N ASN A 464 20.22 20.05 14.03
CA ASN A 464 20.12 20.66 12.69
C ASN A 464 21.46 21.09 12.09
N SER A 465 22.61 20.72 12.66
CA SER A 465 23.93 21.07 12.11
C SER A 465 24.63 19.92 11.36
N LEU A 466 23.91 18.84 11.03
CA LEU A 466 24.44 17.76 10.18
C LEU A 466 24.05 18.02 8.72
N VAL A 467 25.04 18.58 8.02
CA VAL A 467 25.18 18.65 6.58
C VAL A 467 23.93 19.05 5.80
N LYS A 468 23.80 20.32 5.48
CA LYS A 468 23.01 20.84 4.36
C LYS A 468 23.63 20.22 3.09
N GLY A 469 23.09 19.06 2.66
CA GLY A 469 23.45 18.53 1.36
C GLY A 469 23.09 19.57 0.29
N THR A 470 24.01 19.89 -0.59
CA THR A 470 23.72 20.66 -1.79
C THR A 470 22.61 19.93 -2.56
N PRO A 471 21.57 20.63 -3.03
CA PRO A 471 20.52 20.00 -3.82
C PRO A 471 21.12 19.28 -5.03
N PRO A 472 20.57 18.11 -5.43
CA PRO A 472 21.06 17.41 -6.60
C PRO A 472 20.93 18.29 -7.83
N THR A 473 21.96 18.25 -8.69
CA THR A 473 21.97 18.98 -9.96
C THR A 473 21.17 18.19 -11.00
N LEU A 474 20.11 18.76 -11.55
CA LEU A 474 19.31 18.16 -12.61
C LEU A 474 20.13 18.07 -13.90
N LEU A 475 20.29 16.86 -14.46
CA LEU A 475 20.99 16.60 -15.70
C LEU A 475 20.05 16.56 -16.89
N ALA A 476 18.90 15.89 -16.73
CA ALA A 476 17.92 15.70 -17.77
C ALA A 476 16.54 15.39 -17.19
N THR A 477 15.49 15.81 -17.92
CA THR A 477 14.10 15.41 -17.67
C THR A 477 13.55 14.75 -18.92
N ILE A 478 12.96 13.55 -18.76
CA ILE A 478 12.29 12.83 -19.82
C ILE A 478 10.79 12.91 -19.55
N LYS A 479 10.03 13.55 -20.43
CA LYS A 479 8.56 13.69 -20.31
C LYS A 479 7.87 12.80 -21.32
N CYS A 480 6.81 12.11 -20.87
CA CYS A 480 5.93 11.37 -21.76
C CYS A 480 5.13 12.31 -22.67
N LYS A 481 4.88 11.88 -23.92
CA LYS A 481 4.03 12.62 -24.85
C LYS A 481 2.57 12.53 -24.42
N LYS A 482 1.84 13.66 -24.46
CA LYS A 482 0.38 13.76 -24.29
C LYS A 482 -0.17 12.99 -23.07
N SER A 483 0.13 13.45 -21.87
CA SER A 483 -0.47 12.95 -20.61
C SER A 483 -0.47 11.42 -20.42
N GLN A 484 0.48 10.70 -21.00
CA GLN A 484 0.68 9.28 -20.72
C GLN A 484 1.44 9.11 -19.41
N HIS A 485 1.06 8.09 -18.64
CA HIS A 485 1.73 7.74 -17.38
C HIS A 485 2.87 6.77 -17.63
N ILE A 486 3.94 6.92 -16.85
CA ILE A 486 5.06 5.98 -16.79
C ILE A 486 4.67 4.88 -15.80
N ILE A 487 4.67 3.63 -16.27
CA ILE A 487 4.37 2.46 -15.45
C ILE A 487 5.60 2.05 -14.65
N CYS A 488 6.71 1.82 -15.33
CA CYS A 488 7.97 1.41 -14.70
C CYS A 488 9.16 2.05 -15.40
N SER A 489 10.30 2.08 -14.71
CA SER A 489 11.57 2.56 -15.28
C SER A 489 12.74 1.77 -14.74
N ALA A 490 13.84 1.79 -15.48
CA ALA A 490 15.12 1.22 -15.12
C ALA A 490 16.28 2.10 -15.55
N MET A 491 17.33 2.13 -14.75
CA MET A 491 18.59 2.79 -15.04
C MET A 491 19.75 1.81 -14.94
N SER A 492 20.66 1.84 -15.88
CA SER A 492 21.87 1.01 -15.85
C SER A 492 22.77 1.37 -14.66
N GLU A 493 23.58 0.43 -14.19
CA GLU A 493 24.56 0.69 -13.12
C GLU A 493 25.56 1.79 -13.45
N SER A 494 25.82 2.02 -14.75
CA SER A 494 26.65 3.10 -15.26
C SER A 494 25.97 4.47 -15.32
N GLY A 495 24.63 4.53 -15.15
CA GLY A 495 23.82 5.75 -15.26
C GLY A 495 23.62 6.29 -16.69
N HIS A 496 24.18 5.61 -17.71
CA HIS A 496 24.12 6.09 -19.11
C HIS A 496 22.87 5.65 -19.86
N LEU A 497 22.26 4.54 -19.46
CA LEU A 497 21.07 3.97 -20.11
C LEU A 497 19.88 4.13 -19.19
N ILE A 498 18.79 4.61 -19.76
CA ILE A 498 17.54 4.85 -19.08
C ILE A 498 16.44 4.22 -19.91
N ALA A 499 15.70 3.29 -19.32
CA ALA A 499 14.54 2.66 -19.93
C ALA A 499 13.29 2.99 -19.10
N PHE A 500 12.14 3.11 -19.75
CA PHE A 500 10.85 3.19 -19.09
C PHE A 500 9.75 2.66 -20.01
N SER A 501 8.63 2.22 -19.43
CA SER A 501 7.43 1.88 -20.17
C SER A 501 6.33 2.89 -19.89
N ASP A 502 5.69 3.33 -20.96
CA ASP A 502 4.36 3.91 -20.88
C ASP A 502 3.30 2.80 -21.02
N ARG A 503 2.02 3.16 -21.12
CA ARG A 503 0.91 2.19 -21.27
C ARG A 503 0.87 1.47 -22.61
N ILE A 504 1.70 1.86 -23.58
CA ILE A 504 1.70 1.31 -24.93
C ILE A 504 2.91 0.42 -25.14
N LYS A 505 4.11 0.92 -24.81
CA LYS A 505 5.36 0.20 -25.09
C LYS A 505 6.55 0.71 -24.27
N PRO A 506 7.63 -0.08 -24.19
CA PRO A 506 8.88 0.37 -23.57
C PRO A 506 9.67 1.32 -24.47
N HIS A 507 10.50 2.15 -23.83
CA HIS A 507 11.37 3.14 -24.44
C HIS A 507 12.78 3.06 -23.85
N LEU A 508 13.80 3.27 -24.69
CA LEU A 508 15.20 3.27 -24.27
C LEU A 508 15.89 4.56 -24.69
N TYR A 509 16.64 5.14 -23.76
CA TYR A 509 17.45 6.37 -23.97
C TYR A 509 18.89 6.17 -23.53
N LYS A 510 19.82 6.82 -24.22
CA LYS A 510 21.22 6.91 -23.83
C LYS A 510 21.53 8.34 -23.43
N LEU A 511 22.03 8.53 -22.21
CA LEU A 511 22.54 9.80 -21.71
C LEU A 511 23.99 9.96 -22.15
N LYS A 512 24.33 11.09 -22.83
CA LYS A 512 25.65 11.44 -23.26
C LYS A 512 26.05 12.78 -22.67
N PHE A 513 27.32 12.90 -22.37
CA PHE A 513 27.96 14.15 -21.98
C PHE A 513 28.79 14.65 -23.16
N ASP A 514 28.49 15.82 -23.69
CA ASP A 514 29.25 16.47 -24.77
C ASP A 514 30.16 17.49 -24.11
N SER A 515 31.45 17.15 -23.96
CA SER A 515 32.49 18.10 -23.59
C SER A 515 32.86 18.90 -24.82
N SER A 516 32.71 20.22 -24.77
CA SER A 516 33.14 21.12 -25.86
C SER A 516 34.65 21.15 -25.97
N THR A 517 35.21 20.33 -26.86
CA THR A 517 36.62 20.44 -27.29
C THR A 517 36.71 21.44 -28.40
N GLY A 518 36.73 22.75 -28.10
CA GLY A 518 36.95 23.77 -29.14
C GLY A 518 36.59 25.18 -28.65
N SER A 519 37.46 26.07 -28.79
CA SER A 519 37.67 27.48 -28.50
C SER A 519 36.48 28.48 -28.48
N ASN A 520 35.29 28.05 -28.17
CA ASN A 520 34.19 28.92 -27.79
C ASN A 520 33.58 28.35 -26.48
N VAL A 521 33.43 29.20 -25.49
CA VAL A 521 32.87 28.92 -24.18
C VAL A 521 31.43 28.41 -24.36
N GLY A 522 31.29 27.13 -24.75
CA GLY A 522 30.01 26.41 -24.77
C GLY A 522 29.87 25.65 -23.47
N GLU A 523 28.78 25.84 -22.81
CA GLU A 523 28.44 25.13 -21.58
C GLU A 523 28.43 23.62 -21.81
N ASP A 524 29.15 22.87 -20.98
CA ASP A 524 29.05 21.41 -20.90
C ASP A 524 27.59 20.99 -20.82
N SER A 525 27.11 20.21 -21.78
CA SER A 525 25.69 19.87 -21.89
C SER A 525 25.46 18.36 -21.92
N TRP A 526 24.46 17.93 -21.14
CA TRP A 526 23.96 16.57 -21.18
C TRP A 526 22.92 16.42 -22.28
N ARG A 527 23.01 15.36 -23.07
CA ARG A 527 22.05 15.06 -24.15
C ARG A 527 21.49 13.67 -24.05
N LEU A 528 20.19 13.54 -24.33
CA LEU A 528 19.48 12.26 -24.39
C LEU A 528 19.31 11.82 -25.84
N LYS A 529 19.81 10.62 -26.17
CA LYS A 529 19.63 9.99 -27.47
C LYS A 529 18.66 8.82 -27.32
N LYS A 530 17.51 8.85 -28.02
CA LYS A 530 16.57 7.73 -28.08
C LYS A 530 17.18 6.60 -28.91
N LYS A 531 17.01 5.34 -28.41
CA LYS A 531 17.28 4.10 -29.13
C LYS A 531 15.96 3.40 -29.45
N SER A 532 15.84 2.76 -30.63
CA SER A 532 14.64 2.01 -31.02
C SER A 532 14.74 0.60 -30.48
N LEU A 533 13.81 0.20 -29.62
CA LEU A 533 13.66 -1.18 -29.17
C LEU A 533 13.01 -2.04 -30.26
N PRO A 534 13.12 -3.38 -30.20
CA PRO A 534 12.44 -4.28 -31.12
C PRO A 534 10.94 -4.01 -31.20
N GLU A 535 10.36 -4.28 -32.36
CA GLU A 535 8.90 -4.20 -32.53
C GLU A 535 8.20 -5.39 -31.86
N GLY A 536 6.95 -5.19 -31.46
CA GLY A 536 6.14 -6.24 -30.81
C GLY A 536 6.21 -6.29 -29.30
N LEU A 537 7.02 -5.45 -28.65
CA LEU A 537 7.04 -5.35 -27.17
C LEU A 537 5.83 -4.57 -26.68
N SER A 538 5.02 -5.20 -25.84
CA SER A 538 3.86 -4.58 -25.17
C SER A 538 4.27 -3.75 -23.97
N ALA A 539 3.31 -3.07 -23.32
CA ALA A 539 3.54 -2.33 -22.09
C ALA A 539 4.18 -3.22 -21.01
N SER A 540 5.05 -2.65 -20.21
CA SER A 540 5.82 -3.39 -19.21
C SER A 540 5.52 -2.90 -17.81
N HIS A 541 5.46 -3.85 -16.86
CA HIS A 541 5.23 -3.57 -15.44
C HIS A 541 6.50 -3.54 -14.61
N SER A 542 7.56 -4.18 -15.09
CA SER A 542 8.87 -4.18 -14.44
C SER A 542 9.99 -4.27 -15.46
N MET A 543 11.09 -3.58 -15.19
CA MET A 543 12.29 -3.58 -16.03
C MET A 543 13.55 -3.60 -15.17
N VAL A 544 14.61 -4.21 -15.68
CA VAL A 544 15.92 -4.17 -15.04
C VAL A 544 17.03 -4.30 -16.11
N PHE A 545 18.15 -3.65 -15.89
CA PHE A 545 19.37 -3.89 -16.67
C PHE A 545 20.20 -5.00 -16.00
N SER A 546 20.90 -5.79 -16.81
CA SER A 546 21.97 -6.66 -16.29
C SER A 546 23.08 -5.79 -15.65
N ALA A 547 23.86 -6.40 -14.74
CA ALA A 547 24.88 -5.69 -13.98
C ALA A 547 25.97 -5.06 -14.89
N ASP A 548 26.28 -5.72 -16.01
CA ASP A 548 27.19 -5.24 -17.05
C ASP A 548 26.55 -4.18 -17.98
N SER A 549 25.22 -3.97 -17.86
CA SER A 549 24.42 -3.05 -18.68
C SER A 549 24.34 -3.45 -20.18
N THR A 550 24.64 -4.70 -20.54
CA THR A 550 24.54 -5.19 -21.92
C THR A 550 23.13 -5.65 -22.29
N ARG A 551 22.35 -6.08 -21.30
CA ARG A 551 21.00 -6.62 -21.51
C ARG A 551 19.96 -5.78 -20.77
N LEU A 552 18.82 -5.54 -21.43
CA LEU A 552 17.62 -4.97 -20.83
C LEU A 552 16.57 -6.08 -20.73
N ILE A 553 16.11 -6.36 -19.52
CA ILE A 553 15.12 -7.37 -19.22
C ILE A 553 13.79 -6.68 -18.94
N ILE A 554 12.73 -7.09 -19.62
CA ILE A 554 11.43 -6.42 -19.67
C ILE A 554 10.34 -7.43 -19.35
N ALA A 555 9.62 -7.26 -18.25
CA ALA A 555 8.42 -8.05 -17.95
C ALA A 555 7.18 -7.32 -18.49
N CYS A 556 6.56 -7.91 -19.49
CA CYS A 556 5.43 -7.32 -20.20
C CYS A 556 4.07 -7.76 -19.61
N ASN A 557 3.00 -7.07 -20.04
CA ASN A 557 1.64 -7.35 -19.59
C ASN A 557 1.04 -8.66 -20.14
N ASP A 558 1.70 -9.28 -21.11
CA ASP A 558 1.38 -10.64 -21.61
C ASP A 558 1.92 -11.76 -20.69
N GLY A 559 2.51 -11.41 -19.55
CA GLY A 559 3.09 -12.34 -18.60
C GLY A 559 4.47 -12.90 -19.02
N LYS A 560 5.03 -12.47 -20.14
CA LYS A 560 6.33 -12.89 -20.65
C LYS A 560 7.45 -11.96 -20.24
N ILE A 561 8.68 -12.48 -20.19
CA ILE A 561 9.89 -11.73 -19.90
C ILE A 561 10.78 -11.71 -21.14
N HIS A 562 11.00 -10.54 -21.70
CA HIS A 562 11.85 -10.36 -22.87
C HIS A 562 13.25 -9.89 -22.46
N VAL A 563 14.26 -10.51 -23.04
CA VAL A 563 15.67 -10.13 -22.88
C VAL A 563 16.14 -9.49 -24.17
N VAL A 564 16.48 -8.22 -24.11
CA VAL A 564 16.92 -7.42 -25.26
C VAL A 564 18.39 -7.06 -25.09
N ASP A 565 19.20 -7.29 -26.14
CA ASP A 565 20.56 -6.76 -26.20
C ASP A 565 20.55 -5.25 -26.41
N VAL A 566 21.31 -4.52 -25.59
CA VAL A 566 21.28 -3.05 -25.59
C VAL A 566 22.11 -2.44 -26.73
N ASP A 567 23.09 -3.16 -27.24
CA ASP A 567 23.97 -2.67 -28.28
C ASP A 567 23.43 -2.98 -29.67
N SER A 568 23.04 -4.23 -29.96
CA SER A 568 22.42 -4.62 -31.23
C SER A 568 20.95 -4.20 -31.32
N LEU A 569 20.28 -4.00 -30.18
CA LEU A 569 18.84 -3.74 -30.06
C LEU A 569 17.96 -4.89 -30.58
N GLU A 570 18.48 -6.11 -30.49
CA GLU A 570 17.76 -7.32 -30.88
C GLU A 570 17.18 -8.04 -29.69
N LEU A 571 16.07 -8.75 -29.90
CA LEU A 571 15.46 -9.62 -28.92
C LEU A 571 16.29 -10.93 -28.85
N LEU A 572 17.00 -11.13 -27.75
CA LEU A 572 17.82 -12.33 -27.54
C LEU A 572 16.98 -13.54 -27.17
N HIS A 573 16.03 -13.35 -26.25
CA HIS A 573 15.22 -14.47 -25.74
C HIS A 573 13.91 -13.95 -25.11
N THR A 574 12.94 -14.84 -25.04
CA THR A 574 11.66 -14.61 -24.33
C THR A 574 11.45 -15.76 -23.35
N PHE A 575 11.46 -15.46 -22.07
CA PHE A 575 11.08 -16.43 -21.05
C PHE A 575 9.56 -16.44 -20.89
N ASP A 576 9.06 -17.64 -20.71
CA ASP A 576 7.69 -17.93 -20.37
C ASP A 576 7.70 -18.59 -18.98
N PRO A 577 7.35 -17.82 -17.90
CA PRO A 577 7.42 -18.35 -16.55
C PRO A 577 6.52 -19.58 -16.40
N PHE A 578 7.11 -20.72 -16.05
CA PHE A 578 6.41 -21.96 -15.78
C PHE A 578 5.87 -21.96 -14.34
N ILE A 579 4.64 -22.44 -14.13
CA ILE A 579 4.00 -22.59 -12.83
C ILE A 579 3.60 -24.07 -12.72
N GLU A 580 4.16 -24.81 -11.75
CA GLU A 580 3.99 -26.26 -11.61
C GLU A 580 2.53 -26.72 -11.35
N ASP A 581 1.67 -25.87 -10.79
CA ASP A 581 0.33 -26.26 -10.33
C ASP A 581 -0.80 -26.01 -11.35
N ILE A 582 -0.50 -25.52 -12.53
CA ILE A 582 -1.54 -25.26 -13.55
C ILE A 582 -1.45 -26.35 -14.63
N MET A 583 -2.04 -27.49 -14.31
CA MET A 583 -2.48 -28.45 -15.31
C MET A 583 -3.66 -27.85 -16.06
N GLU A 584 -3.42 -27.68 -17.38
CA GLU A 584 -4.41 -27.49 -18.44
C GLU A 584 -5.28 -26.21 -18.43
N HIS A 585 -5.06 -25.40 -19.46
CA HIS A 585 -5.94 -24.48 -20.17
C HIS A 585 -6.31 -23.16 -19.47
N ALA A 586 -5.70 -22.09 -19.97
CA ALA A 586 -6.24 -20.74 -20.06
C ALA A 586 -6.32 -19.85 -18.80
N MET A 587 -5.66 -20.17 -17.69
CA MET A 587 -5.59 -19.15 -16.63
C MET A 587 -4.57 -18.06 -17.00
N PRO A 588 -4.97 -16.78 -16.98
CA PRO A 588 -4.05 -15.68 -17.24
C PRO A 588 -2.91 -15.65 -16.20
N ARG A 589 -1.70 -15.36 -16.69
CA ARG A 589 -0.51 -15.36 -15.83
C ARG A 589 -0.50 -14.17 -14.91
N PRO A 590 -0.12 -14.36 -13.63
CA PRO A 590 -0.03 -13.25 -12.69
C PRO A 590 1.08 -12.26 -13.12
N PRO A 591 0.82 -10.94 -13.04
CA PRO A 591 1.76 -9.93 -13.46
C PRO A 591 3.04 -9.96 -12.61
N ILE A 592 4.19 -9.82 -13.29
CA ILE A 592 5.49 -9.72 -12.64
C ILE A 592 5.69 -8.29 -12.16
N THR A 593 5.77 -8.14 -10.86
CA THR A 593 5.87 -6.83 -10.20
C THR A 593 7.29 -6.40 -9.90
N ARG A 594 8.23 -7.37 -9.82
CA ARG A 594 9.64 -7.08 -9.50
C ARG A 594 10.58 -7.96 -10.30
N LEU A 595 11.66 -7.34 -10.77
CA LEU A 595 12.80 -8.00 -11.38
C LEU A 595 14.07 -7.59 -10.65
N CYS A 596 14.98 -8.53 -10.42
CA CYS A 596 16.33 -8.22 -9.95
C CYS A 596 17.35 -9.19 -10.58
N THR A 597 18.54 -8.67 -10.90
CA THR A 597 19.65 -9.42 -11.51
C THR A 597 20.80 -9.57 -10.53
N SER A 598 21.52 -10.68 -10.61
CA SER A 598 22.75 -10.88 -9.84
C SER A 598 23.89 -9.98 -10.34
N GLY A 599 24.84 -9.70 -9.44
CA GLY A 599 25.97 -8.83 -9.74
C GLY A 599 26.96 -9.40 -10.76
N ASP A 600 26.99 -10.72 -10.94
CA ASP A 600 27.74 -11.44 -11.98
C ASP A 600 27.02 -11.54 -13.32
N GLY A 601 25.72 -11.19 -13.36
CA GLY A 601 24.90 -11.21 -14.57
C GLY A 601 24.35 -12.61 -14.94
N GLN A 602 24.58 -13.64 -14.12
CA GLN A 602 24.15 -15.02 -14.37
C GLN A 602 22.65 -15.23 -14.07
N TRP A 603 22.14 -14.62 -12.99
CA TRP A 603 20.81 -14.92 -12.48
C TRP A 603 19.84 -13.75 -12.62
N LEU A 604 18.60 -14.09 -12.91
CA LEU A 604 17.45 -13.18 -12.89
C LEU A 604 16.40 -13.77 -11.95
N ALA A 605 15.96 -13.01 -10.99
CA ALA A 605 14.76 -13.34 -10.19
C ALA A 605 13.60 -12.45 -10.64
N ALA A 606 12.50 -13.09 -11.00
CA ALA A 606 11.23 -12.47 -11.38
C ALA A 606 10.15 -12.85 -10.37
N ILE A 607 9.50 -11.85 -9.78
CA ILE A 607 8.55 -12.01 -8.70
C ILE A 607 7.20 -11.49 -9.15
N ASN A 608 6.17 -12.33 -9.01
CA ASN A 608 4.82 -11.95 -9.35
C ASN A 608 4.07 -11.27 -8.18
N CYS A 609 2.87 -10.80 -8.44
CA CYS A 609 2.05 -10.10 -7.44
C CYS A 609 1.58 -11.00 -6.28
N TYR A 610 1.58 -12.31 -6.46
CA TYR A 610 1.19 -13.27 -5.42
C TYR A 610 2.35 -13.67 -4.50
N GLY A 611 3.58 -13.32 -4.89
CA GLY A 611 4.79 -13.61 -4.12
C GLY A 611 5.55 -14.85 -4.57
N ASP A 612 5.18 -15.44 -5.71
CA ASP A 612 5.98 -16.51 -6.31
C ASP A 612 7.26 -15.96 -6.92
N VAL A 613 8.36 -16.68 -6.79
CA VAL A 613 9.67 -16.28 -7.27
C VAL A 613 10.12 -17.24 -8.36
N ASN A 614 10.26 -16.74 -9.59
CA ASN A 614 10.82 -17.47 -10.72
C ASN A 614 12.29 -17.06 -10.90
N ILE A 615 13.18 -18.01 -10.94
CA ILE A 615 14.61 -17.78 -11.13
C ILE A 615 15.04 -18.33 -12.48
N PHE A 616 15.69 -17.47 -13.27
CA PHE A 616 16.19 -17.80 -14.60
C PHE A 616 17.71 -17.68 -14.64
N ASN A 617 18.35 -18.56 -15.38
CA ASN A 617 19.75 -18.42 -15.72
C ASN A 617 19.86 -17.68 -17.05
N LEU A 618 20.53 -16.53 -17.03
CA LEU A 618 20.69 -15.66 -18.20
C LEU A 618 21.79 -16.09 -19.17
N GLU A 619 22.68 -17.01 -18.77
CA GLU A 619 23.73 -17.55 -19.65
C GLU A 619 23.18 -18.65 -20.55
N ILE A 620 22.46 -19.60 -19.94
CA ILE A 620 21.86 -20.73 -20.67
C ILE A 620 20.43 -20.45 -21.15
N LEU A 621 19.86 -19.28 -20.79
CA LEU A 621 18.54 -18.80 -21.18
C LEU A 621 17.42 -19.79 -20.85
N ARG A 622 17.41 -20.31 -19.62
CA ARG A 622 16.40 -21.27 -19.13
C ARG A 622 15.94 -20.89 -17.72
N GLN A 623 14.70 -21.29 -17.40
CA GLN A 623 14.20 -21.27 -16.03
C GLN A 623 14.98 -22.28 -15.21
N HIS A 624 15.48 -21.85 -14.05
CA HIS A 624 16.30 -22.66 -13.17
C HIS A 624 15.52 -23.18 -11.97
N TRP A 625 14.74 -22.31 -11.32
CA TRP A 625 14.02 -22.64 -10.10
C TRP A 625 12.71 -21.86 -10.01
N TYR A 626 11.68 -22.51 -9.47
CA TYR A 626 10.39 -21.92 -9.09
C TYR A 626 10.20 -22.09 -7.59
N ILE A 627 9.83 -21.03 -6.92
CA ILE A 627 9.53 -21.00 -5.50
C ILE A 627 8.12 -20.48 -5.35
N SER A 628 7.21 -21.34 -4.92
CA SER A 628 5.87 -20.95 -4.53
C SER A 628 5.91 -20.04 -3.29
N ARG A 629 4.84 -19.33 -3.05
CA ARG A 629 4.70 -18.32 -2.00
C ARG A 629 5.40 -18.68 -0.70
N LEU A 630 6.37 -17.87 -0.33
CA LEU A 630 7.05 -17.97 0.95
C LEU A 630 6.08 -17.55 2.07
N ASP A 631 5.76 -18.43 3.02
CA ASP A 631 4.80 -18.21 4.12
C ASP A 631 3.39 -17.76 3.69
N GLY A 632 2.97 -18.05 2.46
CA GLY A 632 1.71 -17.54 1.93
C GLY A 632 1.64 -16.02 1.77
N CYS A 633 2.75 -15.31 1.96
CA CYS A 633 2.85 -13.86 1.94
C CYS A 633 3.42 -13.33 0.62
N SER A 634 3.09 -12.08 0.28
CA SER A 634 3.66 -11.40 -0.88
C SER A 634 5.12 -10.98 -0.61
N VAL A 635 5.94 -10.98 -1.66
CA VAL A 635 7.32 -10.51 -1.57
C VAL A 635 7.35 -8.98 -1.68
N THR A 636 7.96 -8.34 -0.69
CA THR A 636 7.98 -6.88 -0.57
C THR A 636 9.28 -6.25 -1.03
N ALA A 637 10.40 -6.95 -0.87
CA ALA A 637 11.67 -6.57 -1.46
C ALA A 637 12.53 -7.80 -1.73
N ALA A 638 13.34 -7.74 -2.79
CA ALA A 638 14.30 -8.77 -3.14
C ALA A 638 15.56 -8.17 -3.74
N GLY A 639 16.69 -8.84 -3.60
CA GLY A 639 17.94 -8.43 -4.19
C GLY A 639 19.04 -9.45 -4.01
N PHE A 640 19.90 -9.59 -5.03
CA PHE A 640 21.06 -10.43 -4.95
C PHE A 640 22.17 -9.78 -4.13
N HIS A 641 22.87 -10.60 -3.37
CA HIS A 641 24.03 -10.15 -2.63
C HIS A 641 25.18 -9.83 -3.60
N PRO A 642 25.81 -8.66 -3.52
CA PRO A 642 26.74 -8.20 -4.56
C PRO A 642 28.04 -9.01 -4.64
N SER A 643 28.44 -9.72 -3.60
CA SER A 643 29.66 -10.52 -3.58
C SER A 643 29.43 -12.03 -3.80
N SER A 644 28.20 -12.50 -3.71
CA SER A 644 27.84 -13.90 -3.92
C SER A 644 26.69 -13.92 -4.90
N GLY A 645 26.98 -14.03 -6.19
CA GLY A 645 26.00 -13.95 -7.26
C GLY A 645 24.82 -14.90 -7.11
N ASN A 646 25.00 -16.02 -6.40
CA ASN A 646 23.99 -17.03 -6.15
C ASN A 646 23.15 -16.82 -4.88
N VAL A 647 23.43 -15.78 -4.06
CA VAL A 647 22.66 -15.52 -2.83
C VAL A 647 21.60 -14.46 -3.08
N LEU A 648 20.34 -14.87 -3.03
CA LEU A 648 19.17 -14.00 -3.13
C LEU A 648 18.56 -13.75 -1.74
N VAL A 649 18.40 -12.51 -1.35
CA VAL A 649 17.70 -12.10 -0.12
C VAL A 649 16.31 -11.61 -0.48
N VAL A 650 15.30 -12.17 0.18
CA VAL A 650 13.88 -11.86 -0.04
C VAL A 650 13.22 -11.48 1.28
N THR A 651 12.39 -10.45 1.27
CA THR A 651 11.54 -10.08 2.41
C THR A 651 10.07 -10.18 2.04
N THR A 652 9.23 -10.56 3.01
CA THR A 652 7.80 -10.74 2.79
C THR A 652 6.97 -9.68 3.50
N SER A 653 5.68 -9.61 3.17
CA SER A 653 4.72 -8.70 3.80
C SER A 653 4.49 -8.94 5.29
N SER A 654 4.90 -10.10 5.81
CA SER A 654 4.96 -10.40 7.24
C SER A 654 6.30 -10.02 7.91
N ASN A 655 7.18 -9.32 7.19
CA ASN A 655 8.55 -8.97 7.61
C ASN A 655 9.46 -10.19 7.90
N HIS A 656 9.17 -11.35 7.30
CA HIS A 656 10.17 -12.44 7.31
C HIS A 656 11.27 -12.13 6.30
N VAL A 657 12.46 -12.64 6.59
CA VAL A 657 13.66 -12.52 5.75
C VAL A 657 14.14 -13.91 5.36
N TYR A 658 14.22 -14.14 4.07
CA TYR A 658 14.74 -15.38 3.50
C TYR A 658 16.03 -15.10 2.75
N VAL A 659 17.04 -15.91 3.03
CA VAL A 659 18.28 -15.98 2.28
C VAL A 659 18.26 -17.28 1.51
N LEU A 660 18.29 -17.19 0.19
CA LEU A 660 18.17 -18.32 -0.74
C LEU A 660 19.50 -18.54 -1.43
N ASP A 661 19.92 -19.79 -1.53
CA ASP A 661 21.01 -20.22 -2.40
C ASP A 661 20.39 -20.67 -3.72
N VAL A 662 20.55 -19.82 -4.73
CA VAL A 662 19.89 -20.00 -6.03
C VAL A 662 20.50 -21.16 -6.80
N ASP A 663 21.82 -21.31 -6.77
CA ASP A 663 22.52 -22.39 -7.49
C ASP A 663 22.14 -23.75 -6.91
N ALA A 664 22.16 -23.89 -5.58
CA ALA A 664 21.79 -25.10 -4.88
C ALA A 664 20.28 -25.35 -4.77
N LYS A 665 19.42 -24.43 -5.22
CA LYS A 665 17.93 -24.48 -5.14
C LYS A 665 17.41 -24.76 -3.73
N GLN A 666 17.96 -24.08 -2.72
CA GLN A 666 17.60 -24.29 -1.33
C GLN A 666 17.66 -23.01 -0.50
N LEU A 667 17.07 -23.08 0.70
CA LEU A 667 17.31 -22.06 1.71
C LEU A 667 18.79 -22.02 2.11
N GLY A 668 19.36 -20.84 2.18
CA GLY A 668 20.71 -20.62 2.71
C GLY A 668 20.79 -21.01 4.19
N GLU A 669 22.00 -21.32 4.66
CA GLU A 669 22.26 -21.81 6.02
C GLU A 669 21.74 -20.88 7.11
N TRP A 670 21.80 -19.57 6.88
CA TRP A 670 21.24 -18.58 7.81
C TRP A 670 19.72 -18.75 7.94
N SER A 671 19.01 -18.87 6.82
CA SER A 671 17.55 -19.03 6.83
C SER A 671 17.10 -20.34 7.42
N LYS A 672 17.80 -21.45 7.15
CA LYS A 672 17.51 -22.75 7.77
C LYS A 672 17.52 -22.68 9.29
N ARG A 673 18.40 -21.83 9.86
CA ARG A 673 18.56 -21.71 11.31
C ARG A 673 17.62 -20.69 11.96
N TYR A 674 17.30 -19.60 11.27
CA TYR A 674 16.74 -18.42 11.93
C TYR A 674 15.42 -17.92 11.36
N THR A 675 14.91 -18.39 10.21
CA THR A 675 13.68 -17.86 9.62
C THR A 675 12.48 -17.95 10.57
N SER A 676 12.32 -19.06 11.29
CA SER A 676 11.26 -19.23 12.29
C SER A 676 11.55 -18.59 13.64
N GLY A 677 12.78 -18.12 13.87
CA GLY A 677 13.26 -17.58 15.15
C GLY A 677 13.71 -16.11 15.07
N LEU A 678 13.15 -15.31 14.20
CA LEU A 678 13.50 -13.90 14.10
C LEU A 678 13.10 -13.14 15.38
N PRO A 679 13.92 -12.17 15.84
CA PRO A 679 13.63 -11.40 17.04
C PRO A 679 12.26 -10.72 16.94
N ARG A 680 11.48 -10.77 18.01
CA ARG A 680 10.15 -10.15 18.05
C ARG A 680 10.18 -8.67 17.67
N ARG A 681 11.21 -7.92 18.10
CA ARG A 681 11.41 -6.52 17.71
C ARG A 681 11.44 -6.31 16.19
N PHE A 682 12.02 -7.27 15.44
CA PHE A 682 12.06 -7.20 13.98
C PHE A 682 10.73 -7.61 13.35
N LEU A 683 10.07 -8.64 13.89
CA LEU A 683 8.71 -8.98 13.45
C LEU A 683 7.73 -7.82 13.71
N GLU A 684 8.00 -6.98 14.73
CA GLU A 684 7.26 -5.73 15.03
C GLU A 684 7.86 -4.49 14.38
N PHE A 685 8.71 -4.69 13.36
CA PHE A 685 9.33 -3.59 12.63
C PHE A 685 8.29 -2.56 12.14
N PRO A 686 8.54 -1.25 12.32
CA PRO A 686 7.57 -0.22 11.98
C PRO A 686 7.31 -0.13 10.48
N GLY A 687 6.19 -0.69 10.04
CA GLY A 687 5.79 -0.75 8.64
C GLY A 687 6.38 -1.94 7.88
N GLU A 688 5.94 -2.09 6.66
CA GLU A 688 6.39 -3.12 5.72
C GLU A 688 7.79 -2.80 5.20
N VAL A 689 8.65 -3.81 5.08
CA VAL A 689 9.94 -3.65 4.42
C VAL A 689 9.74 -3.42 2.92
N ILE A 690 10.20 -2.27 2.44
CA ILE A 690 9.99 -1.82 1.06
C ILE A 690 11.27 -1.82 0.21
N GLY A 691 12.42 -2.04 0.81
CA GLY A 691 13.69 -2.06 0.09
C GLY A 691 14.83 -2.66 0.89
N LEU A 692 15.81 -3.14 0.14
CA LEU A 692 17.05 -3.72 0.61
C LEU A 692 18.22 -2.88 0.12
N SER A 693 19.25 -2.75 0.94
CA SER A 693 20.50 -2.10 0.53
C SER A 693 21.71 -2.87 1.04
N PHE A 694 22.51 -3.32 0.12
CA PHE A 694 23.77 -4.03 0.43
C PHE A 694 24.95 -3.05 0.39
N PRO A 695 25.92 -3.18 1.32
CA PRO A 695 27.18 -2.49 1.22
C PRO A 695 27.94 -2.92 -0.04
N PRO A 696 28.69 -2.05 -0.70
CA PRO A 696 29.43 -2.40 -1.92
C PRO A 696 30.68 -3.26 -1.67
N SER A 697 31.01 -3.54 -0.41
CA SER A 697 32.18 -4.35 -0.06
C SER A 697 31.94 -5.85 -0.32
N PRO A 698 32.86 -6.54 -0.99
CA PRO A 698 32.72 -7.98 -1.23
C PRO A 698 32.80 -8.84 0.03
N LYS A 699 33.26 -8.29 1.16
CA LYS A 699 33.35 -8.98 2.45
C LYS A 699 32.15 -8.69 3.37
N ALA A 700 31.22 -7.84 2.95
CA ALA A 700 30.08 -7.47 3.78
C ALA A 700 29.07 -8.63 3.83
N THR A 701 28.70 -9.05 5.01
CA THR A 701 27.66 -10.05 5.26
C THR A 701 26.34 -9.43 5.70
N SER A 702 26.27 -8.09 5.65
CA SER A 702 25.12 -7.34 6.19
C SER A 702 24.26 -6.72 5.11
N VAL A 703 22.99 -6.51 5.44
CA VAL A 703 22.02 -5.80 4.63
C VAL A 703 21.27 -4.78 5.48
N ILE A 704 20.98 -3.61 4.93
CA ILE A 704 20.01 -2.70 5.52
C ILE A 704 18.66 -2.95 4.85
N VAL A 705 17.68 -3.34 5.66
CA VAL A 705 16.28 -3.37 5.26
C VAL A 705 15.61 -2.09 5.73
N HIS A 706 14.69 -1.53 4.95
CA HIS A 706 13.99 -0.31 5.35
C HIS A 706 12.51 -0.34 4.98
N SER A 707 11.72 0.29 5.85
CA SER A 707 10.33 0.68 5.56
C SER A 707 10.26 2.18 5.30
N SER A 708 9.05 2.71 5.13
CA SER A 708 8.84 4.16 5.09
C SER A 708 9.07 4.85 6.44
N LYS A 709 9.12 4.11 7.57
CA LYS A 709 9.19 4.65 8.95
C LYS A 709 10.48 4.30 9.69
N ALA A 710 11.18 3.24 9.27
CA ALA A 710 12.37 2.76 9.97
C ALA A 710 13.36 2.05 9.04
N MET A 711 14.59 1.88 9.50
CA MET A 711 15.58 1.01 8.89
C MET A 711 16.15 0.03 9.93
N CYS A 712 16.59 -1.14 9.48
CA CYS A 712 17.20 -2.16 10.31
C CYS A 712 18.44 -2.73 9.64
N LEU A 713 19.52 -2.84 10.39
CA LEU A 713 20.73 -3.54 9.97
C LEU A 713 20.65 -5.01 10.39
N ILE A 714 20.77 -5.90 9.42
CA ILE A 714 20.82 -7.36 9.60
C ILE A 714 22.17 -7.85 9.11
N ASP A 715 22.87 -8.59 9.94
CA ASP A 715 24.17 -9.19 9.63
C ASP A 715 24.03 -10.71 9.61
N PHE A 716 24.14 -11.31 8.42
CA PHE A 716 24.00 -12.76 8.22
C PHE A 716 25.22 -13.54 8.74
N GLY A 717 26.34 -12.88 8.99
CA GLY A 717 27.53 -13.46 9.60
C GLY A 717 27.46 -13.55 11.13
N LYS A 718 26.44 -12.94 11.76
CA LYS A 718 26.25 -12.94 13.21
C LYS A 718 25.07 -13.80 13.63
N PRO A 719 25.13 -14.42 14.83
CA PRO A 719 23.98 -15.15 15.35
C PRO A 719 22.83 -14.21 15.62
N VAL A 720 21.60 -14.75 15.54
CA VAL A 720 20.39 -14.05 15.93
C VAL A 720 20.22 -14.23 17.44
N ASN A 721 20.46 -13.16 18.18
CA ASN A 721 20.25 -13.17 19.64
C ASN A 721 18.74 -13.08 19.91
N GLN A 722 18.20 -14.17 20.48
CA GLN A 722 16.81 -14.27 20.92
C GLN A 722 16.63 -13.64 22.32
N ASP A 723 17.31 -12.57 22.64
CA ASP A 723 17.21 -11.94 23.97
C ASP A 723 15.81 -11.37 24.21
N ASP A 724 14.90 -12.25 24.62
CA ASP A 724 13.58 -11.90 25.15
C ASP A 724 13.65 -11.17 26.51
N ASN A 725 14.80 -11.08 27.12
CA ASN A 725 14.95 -10.45 28.46
C ASN A 725 14.79 -8.94 28.44
N ASP A 726 15.05 -8.26 27.34
CA ASP A 726 14.80 -6.81 27.21
C ASP A 726 13.30 -6.46 27.11
N LEU A 727 12.43 -7.45 26.88
CA LEU A 727 10.98 -7.27 26.79
C LEU A 727 10.26 -7.49 28.13
N ARG A 728 10.89 -8.08 29.13
CA ARG A 728 10.29 -8.25 30.47
C ARG A 728 10.17 -6.94 31.23
N ASN A 729 10.95 -5.93 30.89
CA ASN A 729 10.96 -4.66 31.62
C ASN A 729 10.11 -3.55 31.01
N GLY A 730 9.35 -3.78 29.95
CA GLY A 730 8.39 -2.80 29.42
C GLY A 730 8.97 -1.43 29.05
N GLU A 731 10.28 -1.30 29.00
CA GLU A 731 10.96 -0.06 28.71
C GLU A 731 11.14 0.08 27.20
N THR A 732 10.36 0.95 26.62
CA THR A 732 10.67 1.53 25.32
C THR A 732 12.09 2.06 25.42
N ILE A 733 13.02 1.51 24.60
CA ILE A 733 14.36 2.09 24.48
C ILE A 733 14.20 3.49 23.90
N THR A 734 14.01 4.46 24.76
CA THR A 734 14.12 5.86 24.39
C THR A 734 15.59 6.15 24.16
N PHE A 735 15.90 7.03 23.22
CA PHE A 735 17.28 7.44 22.89
C PHE A 735 18.09 7.92 24.10
N GLU A 736 17.44 8.25 25.21
CA GLU A 736 18.08 8.66 26.47
C GLU A 736 18.70 7.51 27.25
N LYS A 737 18.18 6.29 27.18
CA LYS A 737 18.74 5.13 27.88
C LYS A 737 19.94 4.46 27.21
N LEU A 738 20.13 4.67 25.93
CA LEU A 738 21.35 4.23 25.22
C LEU A 738 22.59 5.05 25.61
N GLY A 739 22.40 6.22 26.24
CA GLY A 739 23.47 7.06 26.80
C GLY A 739 23.85 6.72 28.26
N SER A 740 23.00 5.97 28.97
CA SER A 740 23.12 5.76 30.42
C SER A 740 23.77 4.43 30.84
N ALA A 741 24.03 3.51 29.94
CA ALA A 741 24.53 2.16 30.25
C ALA A 741 26.05 2.08 30.52
N ASN A 742 26.77 3.18 30.57
CA ASN A 742 28.22 3.21 30.88
C ASN A 742 28.58 3.99 32.14
N HIS A 743 27.69 4.10 33.13
CA HIS A 743 27.97 4.90 34.35
C HIS A 743 27.86 4.12 35.67
N ASP A 744 28.13 2.82 35.66
CA ASP A 744 28.34 2.12 36.91
C ASP A 744 29.74 1.48 36.95
N LEU A 745 30.73 2.28 37.28
CA LEU A 745 31.97 1.92 37.96
C LEU A 745 32.90 3.17 38.01
N ALA A 746 32.69 4.04 38.98
CA ALA A 746 33.75 4.74 39.73
C ALA A 746 33.13 5.73 40.72
N ASN A 747 33.25 5.40 41.99
CA ASN A 747 33.13 6.34 43.11
C ASN A 747 34.25 7.39 43.02
N GLY A 748 33.88 8.66 43.05
CA GLY A 748 34.84 9.74 43.18
C GLY A 748 34.21 11.09 42.84
N ASP A 749 34.07 11.91 43.83
CA ASP A 749 33.64 13.31 43.77
C ASP A 749 34.38 14.14 42.72
N GLU A 750 33.73 14.53 41.65
CA GLU A 750 34.16 15.68 40.84
C GLU A 750 32.97 16.36 40.15
N LYS A 751 32.95 17.70 40.22
CA LYS A 751 31.95 18.63 39.70
C LYS A 751 31.79 18.52 38.17
N PRO A 752 30.58 18.73 37.58
CA PRO A 752 30.36 18.60 36.16
C PRO A 752 31.00 19.73 35.36
N SER A 753 32.04 19.42 34.63
CA SER A 753 32.61 20.25 33.59
C SER A 753 31.81 20.04 32.28
N ASN A 754 31.52 21.13 31.57
CA ASN A 754 30.83 21.19 30.28
C ASN A 754 31.51 20.30 29.20
N GLY A 755 31.18 19.02 29.19
CA GLY A 755 31.63 18.06 28.19
C GLY A 755 30.67 17.98 27.00
N LYS A 756 31.12 18.41 25.82
CA LYS A 756 30.48 18.19 24.56
C LYS A 756 30.24 16.68 24.34
N LEU A 757 29.00 16.25 24.40
CA LEU A 757 28.58 14.89 24.06
C LEU A 757 28.96 14.62 22.60
N LYS A 758 30.03 13.87 22.36
CA LYS A 758 30.38 13.28 21.11
C LYS A 758 29.40 12.11 20.87
N TYR A 759 28.47 12.28 19.96
CA TYR A 759 27.68 11.17 19.45
C TYR A 759 28.62 10.15 18.79
N LYS A 760 28.93 9.07 19.47
CA LYS A 760 29.41 7.86 18.81
C LYS A 760 28.17 7.13 18.27
N PRO A 761 28.08 6.85 16.97
CA PRO A 761 27.05 5.97 16.48
C PRO A 761 27.29 4.57 17.07
N VAL A 762 26.41 4.16 17.94
CA VAL A 762 26.47 2.82 18.56
C VAL A 762 25.95 1.82 17.53
N PHE A 763 26.74 1.51 16.51
CA PHE A 763 26.70 0.22 15.85
C PHE A 763 27.56 -0.73 16.67
N SER A 764 27.17 -0.97 17.90
CA SER A 764 27.81 -2.00 18.73
C SER A 764 27.28 -3.35 18.24
N ASP A 765 28.01 -4.39 18.50
CA ASP A 765 27.92 -5.80 18.12
C ASP A 765 26.56 -6.49 18.08
N LYS A 766 25.46 -5.78 18.17
CA LYS A 766 24.10 -6.29 18.17
C LYS A 766 23.56 -6.40 16.73
N ASN A 767 23.06 -7.58 16.38
CA ASN A 767 22.29 -7.81 15.17
C ASN A 767 20.86 -7.24 15.31
N PHE A 768 20.15 -6.96 14.20
CA PHE A 768 18.78 -6.41 14.17
C PHE A 768 18.64 -5.07 14.92
N VAL A 769 19.53 -4.13 14.64
CA VAL A 769 19.43 -2.76 15.16
C VAL A 769 18.41 -1.96 14.36
N ILE A 770 17.30 -1.58 14.99
CA ILE A 770 16.21 -0.82 14.37
C ILE A 770 16.40 0.67 14.68
N LEU A 771 16.41 1.48 13.63
CA LEU A 771 16.51 2.95 13.73
C LEU A 771 15.24 3.57 13.13
N PRO A 772 14.41 4.26 13.94
CA PRO A 772 13.23 4.96 13.43
C PRO A 772 13.65 6.17 12.59
N LEU A 773 12.89 6.45 11.54
CA LEU A 773 13.11 7.56 10.62
C LEU A 773 12.04 8.63 10.85
N ARG A 774 12.45 9.89 10.89
CA ARG A 774 11.57 11.01 11.24
C ARG A 774 10.53 11.33 10.16
N TYR A 775 10.93 11.19 8.90
CA TYR A 775 10.08 11.52 7.75
C TYR A 775 9.85 10.28 6.91
N PRO A 776 8.74 10.23 6.16
CA PRO A 776 8.48 9.14 5.23
C PRO A 776 9.63 8.97 4.23
N VAL A 777 10.18 7.75 4.19
CA VAL A 777 11.29 7.39 3.31
C VAL A 777 10.75 6.74 2.05
N HIS A 778 11.24 7.21 0.91
CA HIS A 778 10.95 6.67 -0.42
C HIS A 778 11.98 5.64 -0.85
N PHE A 779 13.24 5.90 -0.52
CA PHE A 779 14.36 5.07 -0.96
C PHE A 779 15.55 5.20 -0.02
N LEU A 780 16.29 4.10 0.14
CA LEU A 780 17.53 4.06 0.89
C LEU A 780 18.52 3.14 0.18
N THR A 781 19.76 3.60 0.01
CA THR A 781 20.84 2.78 -0.58
C THR A 781 22.21 3.15 -0.01
N HIS A 782 23.12 2.19 0.00
CA HIS A 782 24.52 2.45 0.25
C HIS A 782 25.15 3.15 -0.96
N LEU A 783 25.93 4.20 -0.72
CA LEU A 783 26.82 4.82 -1.69
C LEU A 783 28.26 4.31 -1.54
N SER A 784 28.66 4.01 -0.31
CA SER A 784 29.93 3.38 0.04
C SER A 784 29.73 2.48 1.28
N GLU A 785 30.79 1.81 1.73
CA GLU A 785 30.75 1.01 2.97
C GLU A 785 30.29 1.82 4.21
N ARG A 786 30.53 3.10 4.25
CA ARG A 786 30.27 3.98 5.38
C ARG A 786 29.24 5.06 5.13
N THR A 787 28.72 5.15 3.91
CA THR A 787 27.84 6.24 3.48
C THR A 787 26.55 5.69 2.91
N ILE A 788 25.41 6.18 3.39
CA ILE A 788 24.08 5.87 2.87
C ILE A 788 23.39 7.12 2.34
N LEU A 789 22.60 6.94 1.29
CA LEU A 789 21.68 7.93 0.74
C LEU A 789 20.27 7.60 1.21
N ILE A 790 19.55 8.59 1.72
CA ILE A 790 18.14 8.50 2.08
C ILE A 790 17.36 9.55 1.30
N VAL A 791 16.36 9.12 0.55
CA VAL A 791 15.39 10.00 -0.11
C VAL A 791 14.13 10.03 0.74
N GLU A 792 13.83 11.18 1.33
CA GLU A 792 12.73 11.38 2.28
C GLU A 792 12.03 12.72 2.03
N LYS A 793 10.76 12.85 2.43
CA LYS A 793 10.07 14.14 2.41
C LYS A 793 9.17 14.31 3.64
N PRO A 794 9.22 15.47 4.34
CA PRO A 794 8.29 15.77 5.43
C PRO A 794 6.85 15.77 4.92
N TRP A 795 5.94 15.09 5.65
CA TRP A 795 4.53 15.04 5.28
C TRP A 795 3.87 16.44 5.31
N VAL A 796 4.33 17.31 6.20
CA VAL A 796 3.85 18.70 6.28
C VAL A 796 4.06 19.46 4.97
N ASP A 797 5.20 19.24 4.29
CA ASP A 797 5.48 19.88 2.99
C ASP A 797 4.56 19.34 1.88
N VAL A 798 4.12 18.09 2.01
CA VAL A 798 3.18 17.45 1.09
C VAL A 798 1.77 18.00 1.29
N LEU A 799 1.33 18.13 2.55
CA LEU A 799 0.02 18.69 2.90
C LEU A 799 -0.21 20.09 2.35
N GLN A 800 0.85 20.91 2.26
CA GLN A 800 0.75 22.26 1.69
C GLN A 800 0.40 22.27 0.18
N LYS A 801 0.59 21.13 -0.51
CA LYS A 801 0.28 20.98 -1.94
C LYS A 801 -1.17 20.56 -2.21
N PHE A 802 -1.89 20.10 -1.19
CA PHE A 802 -3.28 19.72 -1.33
C PHE A 802 -4.20 20.95 -1.34
N LYS A 803 -5.37 20.80 -1.95
CA LYS A 803 -6.44 21.79 -1.83
C LYS A 803 -6.82 21.93 -0.36
N ALA A 804 -7.11 23.14 0.10
CA ALA A 804 -7.51 23.34 1.48
C ALA A 804 -8.77 22.52 1.79
N PRO A 805 -8.87 21.93 3.01
CA PRO A 805 -10.06 21.18 3.40
C PRO A 805 -11.30 22.09 3.36
N VAL A 806 -12.44 21.52 3.01
CA VAL A 806 -13.73 22.27 2.95
C VAL A 806 -14.05 22.83 4.33
N PHE A 807 -13.90 22.02 5.36
CA PHE A 807 -14.07 22.44 6.74
C PHE A 807 -12.72 22.69 7.41
N ARG A 808 -12.44 23.95 7.76
CA ARG A 808 -11.26 24.33 8.54
C ARG A 808 -11.60 24.36 10.02
N HIS A 809 -10.90 23.57 10.81
CA HIS A 809 -11.02 23.66 12.26
C HIS A 809 -10.33 24.92 12.75
N VAL A 810 -11.11 25.84 13.32
CA VAL A 810 -10.57 27.02 14.00
C VAL A 810 -10.33 26.60 15.45
N PHE A 811 -9.05 26.62 15.88
CA PHE A 811 -8.71 26.35 17.27
C PHE A 811 -9.24 27.52 18.10
N GLY A 812 -10.03 27.22 19.14
CA GLY A 812 -10.50 28.23 20.11
C GLY A 812 -11.96 28.66 19.96
N THR A 813 -12.74 28.05 19.07
CA THR A 813 -14.20 28.26 18.98
C THR A 813 -14.97 27.03 19.43
#